data_49b965fbc56ab4b011276283aca0a0f4
#
_entry.id   49b965fbc56ab4b011276283aca0a0f4
#
_cell.length_a   1.000
_cell.length_b   1.000
_cell.length_c   1.000
_cell.angle_alpha   90.00
_cell.angle_beta   90.00
_cell.angle_gamma   90.00
#
_symmetry.space_group_name_H-M   'P 1'
#
loop_
_entity.id
_entity.type
_entity.pdbx_description
1 polymer ?
#
loop_
_entity_poly.entity_id
_entity_poly.type
_entity_poly.pdbx_seq_one_letter_code
_entity_poly.pdbx_strand_id
1 'polypeptide(L)'
;MAGRGSYRSRLPRVPSIFCPTSAAQEVVRDLPPLTVLRAPRGFGKTSTVAFWLRSGALDDRAAAWINLTRPTDTAELWAALHDTLVAAELATAEQDPGPDAVVEALGRLTQRLVLVIDGLHHVADTAVDGRLVEIVQAHELLHLVVTSRVHRPIGGLGTSTVDTRALDVAELVLTADEALLLAEQLGLEATREEVARLVEDYAGWPALVRAALLDTRRGADGRLVTDRSAASRYTGLVLTDPEQRPWWRVVTALAVPDTVQPDDLAVLFDDAADRAAAEEVLAGSFTLVRSGAGYRYPAGLRHALLEHLVAEDPARYRELNERLGRQRRADQDAVAALDYARRAQAWPLALLVLEEHWAQLLRRHTDHVRAAVLTMPRELVSSSPRIVVARDHILDKDVPRHAEAALRGGLLLPGRPLPAQSLTTTQRLALRFNGSPTYGAGEVLLGHLDSTLTSARPAGPEPEIRRAAPELLTEWALSLLYDNDGVQAAYGFALACQAAESLGGAAAAREAASGVALAMALLGHTRWADRWIRYAESLDSEPTGLEVVAGPLTETVLAALRMHEVTWPDIPAVSSQGLLPLLELGRIAAAFGDILLGRLERARVELQRHVALHPEDQEEVVRSSVLALRVELALADGRIDRAGAYLAESTRDGALSRASRARHAFYVGAYAEALRLTEGAAAYAGLRPRVGLELLLIHACAAWRTGDRDAAVDHLATAVGIGGDTEVLLPFLTVPRADLEAIAEPGSWARTFLDTPPLAGRDTVFPEPLRAGQLSAAELRVLRELRDGLPLAHIGRQLYLSESTVKTHVRRIYRKLGVTSRSEALARARELALLDE
;
A
#
# COMPACT_ATOMS: atom_id res chain seq x y z
N MET A 1 20.94 43.01 -50.50
CA MET A 1 20.96 42.76 -49.04
C MET A 1 19.89 43.56 -48.24
N ALA A 2 18.85 44.05 -48.84
CA ALA A 2 17.82 44.88 -48.19
C ALA A 2 16.49 44.16 -47.82
N GLY A 3 16.29 42.91 -48.24
CA GLY A 3 15.00 42.22 -48.09
C GLY A 3 14.85 41.33 -46.81
N ARG A 4 15.91 41.10 -46.03
CA ARG A 4 15.91 40.15 -44.91
C ARG A 4 15.22 40.66 -43.62
N GLY A 5 14.97 41.94 -43.45
CA GLY A 5 14.51 42.53 -42.18
C GLY A 5 13.00 42.64 -42.01
N SER A 6 12.22 42.78 -43.10
CA SER A 6 10.79 43.13 -43.04
C SER A 6 9.84 41.94 -42.77
N TYR A 7 10.22 40.70 -43.12
CA TYR A 7 9.37 39.51 -42.97
C TYR A 7 9.43 38.88 -41.61
N ARG A 8 10.60 38.92 -40.92
CA ARG A 8 10.74 38.35 -39.57
C ARG A 8 9.87 39.05 -38.54
N SER A 9 9.46 40.27 -38.75
CA SER A 9 8.60 41.05 -37.84
C SER A 9 7.13 40.56 -37.81
N ARG A 10 6.67 39.83 -38.82
CA ARG A 10 5.30 39.29 -38.91
C ARG A 10 5.19 37.86 -38.41
N LEU A 11 6.28 37.16 -38.11
CA LEU A 11 6.24 35.79 -37.60
C LEU A 11 5.70 35.76 -36.18
N PRO A 12 4.90 34.76 -35.80
CA PRO A 12 4.43 34.56 -34.44
C PRO A 12 5.58 34.53 -33.43
N ARG A 13 5.35 35.05 -32.25
CA ARG A 13 6.34 34.94 -31.14
C ARG A 13 6.44 33.49 -30.69
N VAL A 14 7.66 33.00 -30.56
CA VAL A 14 7.93 31.72 -29.90
C VAL A 14 8.01 32.00 -28.39
N PRO A 15 7.40 31.22 -27.52
CA PRO A 15 7.60 31.34 -26.09
C PRO A 15 9.10 31.31 -25.74
N SER A 16 9.54 32.09 -24.75
CA SER A 16 10.93 32.11 -24.30
C SER A 16 11.43 30.76 -23.81
N ILE A 17 10.50 29.96 -23.28
CA ILE A 17 10.69 28.58 -22.80
C ILE A 17 9.93 27.68 -23.79
N PHE A 18 10.66 27.10 -24.72
CA PHE A 18 10.12 26.24 -25.76
C PHE A 18 11.19 25.26 -26.23
N CYS A 19 10.81 24.02 -26.36
CA CYS A 19 11.62 22.95 -26.94
C CYS A 19 10.78 22.28 -28.04
N PRO A 20 11.18 22.35 -29.31
CA PRO A 20 10.55 21.55 -30.35
C PRO A 20 10.93 20.09 -30.16
N THR A 21 10.03 19.16 -30.51
CA THR A 21 10.31 17.74 -30.45
C THR A 21 11.46 17.33 -31.36
N SER A 22 12.14 16.24 -31.03
CA SER A 22 13.24 15.71 -31.87
C SER A 22 12.78 15.38 -33.26
N ALA A 23 11.58 14.80 -33.41
CA ALA A 23 10.98 14.52 -34.70
C ALA A 23 10.77 15.81 -35.54
N ALA A 24 10.32 16.90 -34.92
CA ALA A 24 10.16 18.18 -35.58
C ALA A 24 11.52 18.82 -35.93
N GLN A 25 12.57 18.60 -35.15
CA GLN A 25 13.92 19.07 -35.46
C GLN A 25 14.56 18.28 -36.61
N GLU A 26 14.23 17.01 -36.77
CA GLU A 26 14.69 16.23 -37.94
C GLU A 26 14.10 16.77 -39.24
N VAL A 27 12.81 17.09 -39.28
CA VAL A 27 12.13 17.60 -40.50
C VAL A 27 12.74 18.90 -40.99
N VAL A 28 13.14 19.82 -40.11
CA VAL A 28 13.70 21.10 -40.53
C VAL A 28 15.10 20.99 -41.15
N ARG A 29 15.86 19.92 -40.82
CA ARG A 29 17.20 19.68 -41.39
C ARG A 29 17.13 19.37 -42.87
N ASP A 30 16.08 18.65 -43.30
CA ASP A 30 15.80 18.30 -44.68
C ASP A 30 14.32 18.53 -44.97
N LEU A 31 13.92 19.81 -45.02
CA LEU A 31 12.53 20.20 -45.17
C LEU A 31 11.98 19.75 -46.53
N PRO A 32 11.01 18.83 -46.59
CA PRO A 32 10.46 18.34 -47.86
C PRO A 32 9.57 19.41 -48.53
N PRO A 33 9.21 19.21 -49.82
CA PRO A 33 8.32 20.11 -50.54
C PRO A 33 6.98 20.36 -49.83
N LEU A 34 6.43 19.34 -49.16
CA LEU A 34 5.21 19.49 -48.38
C LEU A 34 5.41 18.96 -46.95
N THR A 35 5.13 19.80 -45.95
CA THR A 35 5.12 19.42 -44.55
C THR A 35 3.77 19.74 -43.92
N VAL A 36 3.14 18.76 -43.29
CA VAL A 36 1.84 18.91 -42.64
C VAL A 36 2.00 18.65 -41.14
N LEU A 37 1.70 19.64 -40.30
CA LEU A 37 1.63 19.46 -38.85
C LEU A 37 0.16 19.35 -38.43
N ARG A 38 -0.23 18.19 -37.92
CA ARG A 38 -1.61 17.89 -37.53
C ARG A 38 -1.70 17.47 -36.06
N ALA A 39 -2.29 18.31 -35.25
CA ALA A 39 -2.56 18.00 -33.87
C ALA A 39 -3.61 18.97 -33.28
N PRO A 40 -4.29 18.67 -32.17
CA PRO A 40 -5.14 19.59 -31.46
C PRO A 40 -4.42 20.88 -31.01
N ARG A 41 -5.15 21.82 -30.45
CA ARG A 41 -4.58 23.03 -29.86
C ARG A 41 -3.60 22.69 -28.73
N GLY A 42 -2.49 23.42 -28.63
CA GLY A 42 -1.53 23.22 -27.51
C GLY A 42 -0.39 22.25 -27.84
N PHE A 43 -0.33 21.66 -29.03
CA PHE A 43 0.77 20.79 -29.45
C PHE A 43 1.97 21.56 -30.03
N GLY A 44 1.96 22.86 -29.92
CA GLY A 44 3.10 23.68 -30.34
C GLY A 44 3.29 23.85 -31.83
N LYS A 45 2.35 23.43 -32.72
CA LYS A 45 2.49 23.50 -34.19
C LYS A 45 2.99 24.84 -34.71
N THR A 46 2.26 25.91 -34.41
CA THR A 46 2.61 27.30 -34.75
C THR A 46 3.96 27.68 -34.17
N SER A 47 4.23 27.35 -32.90
CA SER A 47 5.51 27.66 -32.23
C SER A 47 6.68 26.90 -32.84
N THR A 48 6.49 25.64 -33.26
CA THR A 48 7.48 24.81 -33.92
C THR A 48 7.91 25.42 -35.27
N VAL A 49 6.94 25.72 -36.10
CA VAL A 49 7.23 26.32 -37.43
C VAL A 49 7.85 27.73 -37.28
N ALA A 50 7.33 28.52 -36.32
CA ALA A 50 7.93 29.82 -36.01
C ALA A 50 9.36 29.71 -35.46
N PHE A 51 9.64 28.67 -34.65
CA PHE A 51 10.99 28.38 -34.18
C PHE A 51 11.93 28.01 -35.35
N TRP A 52 11.52 27.16 -36.28
CA TRP A 52 12.31 26.81 -37.46
C TRP A 52 12.77 28.04 -38.23
N LEU A 53 11.86 29.00 -38.46
CA LEU A 53 12.13 30.22 -39.18
C LEU A 53 12.97 31.25 -38.37
N ARG A 54 13.00 31.14 -37.04
CA ARG A 54 13.76 32.08 -36.18
C ARG A 54 15.12 31.56 -35.74
N SER A 55 15.30 30.24 -35.71
CA SER A 55 16.52 29.59 -35.22
C SER A 55 17.70 29.65 -36.21
N GLY A 56 17.47 30.16 -37.41
CA GLY A 56 18.49 30.14 -38.48
C GLY A 56 18.56 28.82 -39.26
N ALA A 57 17.77 27.81 -38.88
CA ALA A 57 17.78 26.52 -39.56
C ALA A 57 17.37 26.61 -41.05
N LEU A 58 16.67 27.67 -41.43
CA LEU A 58 16.17 27.92 -42.79
C LEU A 58 16.62 29.30 -43.34
N ASP A 59 17.80 29.79 -42.91
CA ASP A 59 18.31 31.15 -43.29
C ASP A 59 18.68 31.30 -44.77
N ASP A 60 18.84 30.16 -45.45
CA ASP A 60 19.08 30.09 -46.90
C ASP A 60 17.80 30.25 -47.77
N ARG A 61 16.62 30.34 -47.09
CA ARG A 61 15.30 30.35 -47.75
C ARG A 61 14.55 31.66 -47.45
N ALA A 62 13.76 32.10 -48.42
CA ALA A 62 12.75 33.14 -48.15
C ALA A 62 11.58 32.50 -47.36
N ALA A 63 10.89 33.29 -46.53
CA ALA A 63 9.76 32.79 -45.77
C ALA A 63 8.54 33.72 -45.92
N ALA A 64 7.38 33.13 -46.11
CA ALA A 64 6.09 33.80 -46.13
C ALA A 64 5.12 33.09 -45.21
N TRP A 65 4.34 33.84 -44.42
CA TRP A 65 3.47 33.28 -43.36
C TRP A 65 2.05 33.83 -43.46
N ILE A 66 1.06 32.94 -43.52
CA ILE A 66 -0.35 33.24 -43.46
C ILE A 66 -0.89 32.64 -42.17
N ASN A 67 -1.62 33.42 -41.39
CA ASN A 67 -2.28 32.96 -40.20
C ASN A 67 -3.81 33.05 -40.35
N LEU A 68 -4.44 31.91 -40.48
CA LEU A 68 -5.89 31.77 -40.54
C LEU A 68 -6.41 31.59 -39.12
N THR A 69 -7.15 32.55 -38.58
CA THR A 69 -7.61 32.59 -37.20
C THR A 69 -9.15 32.54 -37.06
N ARG A 70 -9.86 32.56 -38.18
CA ARG A 70 -11.32 32.55 -38.29
C ARG A 70 -11.75 31.73 -39.51
N PRO A 71 -13.02 31.27 -39.54
CA PRO A 71 -13.57 30.64 -40.72
C PRO A 71 -13.31 31.53 -41.96
N THR A 72 -12.72 30.93 -42.99
CA THR A 72 -12.21 31.59 -44.17
C THR A 72 -12.73 30.85 -45.40
N ASP A 73 -13.29 31.55 -46.34
CA ASP A 73 -13.70 30.93 -47.60
C ASP A 73 -12.50 30.77 -48.57
N THR A 74 -12.75 30.04 -49.65
CA THR A 74 -11.68 29.76 -50.65
C THR A 74 -11.16 31.02 -51.33
N ALA A 75 -11.99 32.00 -51.60
CA ALA A 75 -11.59 33.26 -52.23
C ALA A 75 -10.73 34.11 -51.28
N GLU A 76 -11.14 34.21 -50.01
CA GLU A 76 -10.36 34.88 -48.95
C GLU A 76 -8.98 34.22 -48.75
N LEU A 77 -8.89 32.87 -48.85
CA LEU A 77 -7.59 32.18 -48.75
C LEU A 77 -6.67 32.58 -49.93
N TRP A 78 -7.18 32.53 -51.15
CA TRP A 78 -6.36 32.90 -52.33
C TRP A 78 -5.95 34.37 -52.29
N ALA A 79 -6.84 35.28 -51.88
CA ALA A 79 -6.49 36.68 -51.65
C ALA A 79 -5.38 36.82 -50.56
N ALA A 80 -5.48 36.13 -49.41
CA ALA A 80 -4.46 36.17 -48.39
C ALA A 80 -3.09 35.61 -48.85
N LEU A 81 -3.11 34.55 -49.70
CA LEU A 81 -1.92 34.01 -50.33
C LEU A 81 -1.30 35.06 -51.33
N HIS A 82 -2.11 35.64 -52.19
CA HIS A 82 -1.66 36.68 -53.13
C HIS A 82 -1.07 37.89 -52.41
N ASP A 83 -1.77 38.45 -51.41
CA ASP A 83 -1.31 39.57 -50.62
C ASP A 83 0.03 39.28 -49.90
N THR A 84 0.20 38.05 -49.43
CA THR A 84 1.44 37.59 -48.77
C THR A 84 2.58 37.56 -49.82
N LEU A 85 2.31 37.11 -51.02
CA LEU A 85 3.28 37.09 -52.13
C LEU A 85 3.59 38.50 -52.65
N VAL A 86 2.59 39.42 -52.72
CA VAL A 86 2.80 40.84 -52.99
C VAL A 86 3.71 41.47 -51.95
N ALA A 87 3.46 41.22 -50.68
CA ALA A 87 4.30 41.69 -49.60
C ALA A 87 5.71 41.09 -49.65
N ALA A 88 5.90 39.95 -50.27
CA ALA A 88 7.17 39.29 -50.55
C ALA A 88 7.86 39.80 -51.85
N GLU A 89 7.27 40.78 -52.52
CA GLU A 89 7.76 41.30 -53.85
C GLU A 89 7.77 40.23 -54.94
N LEU A 90 6.97 39.20 -54.81
CA LEU A 90 6.84 38.05 -55.69
C LEU A 90 5.61 38.20 -56.61
N ALA A 91 4.64 39.03 -56.29
CA ALA A 91 3.44 39.32 -57.03
C ALA A 91 3.21 40.85 -57.16
N THR A 92 2.36 41.31 -58.08
CA THR A 92 1.96 42.70 -58.23
C THR A 92 0.56 42.92 -57.67
N ALA A 93 0.31 44.05 -56.99
CA ALA A 93 -0.99 44.39 -56.38
C ALA A 93 -2.09 44.68 -57.49
N GLU A 94 -1.75 44.72 -58.74
CA GLU A 94 -2.71 44.97 -59.82
C GLU A 94 -3.36 43.70 -60.35
N GLN A 95 -2.94 42.51 -59.91
CA GLN A 95 -3.50 41.24 -60.35
C GLN A 95 -4.77 40.88 -59.47
N ASP A 96 -5.78 40.32 -60.15
CA ASP A 96 -6.96 39.78 -59.43
C ASP A 96 -6.53 38.63 -58.52
N PRO A 97 -6.79 38.72 -57.21
CA PRO A 97 -6.29 37.71 -56.26
C PRO A 97 -7.03 36.38 -56.42
N GLY A 98 -6.45 35.47 -57.18
CA GLY A 98 -6.97 34.12 -57.42
C GLY A 98 -5.85 33.08 -57.50
N PRO A 99 -6.23 31.78 -57.64
CA PRO A 99 -5.25 30.70 -57.70
C PRO A 99 -4.23 30.86 -58.82
N ASP A 100 -4.63 31.38 -59.96
CA ASP A 100 -3.75 31.55 -61.11
C ASP A 100 -2.72 32.65 -60.87
N ALA A 101 -3.08 33.75 -60.21
CA ALA A 101 -2.15 34.80 -59.82
C ALA A 101 -1.11 34.30 -58.79
N VAL A 102 -1.51 33.42 -57.89
CA VAL A 102 -0.58 32.75 -56.95
C VAL A 102 0.39 31.85 -57.71
N VAL A 103 -0.08 31.04 -58.64
CA VAL A 103 0.76 30.16 -59.49
C VAL A 103 1.76 31.00 -60.30
N GLU A 104 1.31 32.09 -60.96
CA GLU A 104 2.20 33.00 -61.72
C GLU A 104 3.27 33.66 -60.85
N ALA A 105 2.90 34.08 -59.60
CA ALA A 105 3.84 34.65 -58.67
C ALA A 105 4.88 33.64 -58.21
N LEU A 106 4.47 32.40 -57.90
CA LEU A 106 5.38 31.32 -57.54
C LEU A 106 6.31 30.89 -58.66
N GLY A 107 5.86 31.00 -59.99
CA GLY A 107 6.69 30.75 -61.12
C GLY A 107 7.87 31.72 -61.28
N ARG A 108 7.84 32.87 -60.58
CA ARG A 108 8.91 33.88 -60.57
C ARG A 108 9.96 33.67 -59.51
N LEU A 109 9.84 32.58 -58.73
CA LEU A 109 10.79 32.27 -57.67
C LEU A 109 12.20 32.08 -58.20
N THR A 110 13.16 32.78 -57.64
CA THR A 110 14.60 32.65 -57.93
C THR A 110 15.41 32.04 -56.80
N GLN A 111 14.76 31.87 -55.70
CA GLN A 111 15.32 31.22 -54.48
C GLN A 111 14.26 30.36 -53.79
N ARG A 112 14.67 29.43 -52.91
CA ARG A 112 13.74 28.59 -52.20
C ARG A 112 12.85 29.42 -51.27
N LEU A 113 11.54 29.18 -51.32
CA LEU A 113 10.52 29.82 -50.50
C LEU A 113 9.88 28.79 -49.55
N VAL A 114 9.85 29.11 -48.27
CA VAL A 114 9.01 28.41 -47.30
C VAL A 114 7.72 29.20 -47.12
N LEU A 115 6.64 28.68 -47.67
CA LEU A 115 5.31 29.24 -47.50
C LEU A 115 4.58 28.51 -46.38
N VAL A 116 4.16 29.24 -45.35
CA VAL A 116 3.45 28.69 -44.21
C VAL A 116 1.97 29.08 -44.20
N ILE A 117 1.09 28.08 -44.17
CA ILE A 117 -0.36 28.28 -43.98
C ILE A 117 -0.68 27.74 -42.58
N ASP A 118 -0.76 28.64 -41.60
CA ASP A 118 -1.07 28.29 -40.24
C ASP A 118 -2.58 28.33 -39.99
N GLY A 119 -3.18 27.17 -39.71
CA GLY A 119 -4.62 27.04 -39.42
C GLY A 119 -5.48 26.71 -40.67
N LEU A 120 -5.01 25.88 -41.57
CA LEU A 120 -5.77 25.48 -42.80
C LEU A 120 -7.17 24.87 -42.48
N HIS A 121 -7.38 24.35 -41.28
CA HIS A 121 -8.69 23.85 -40.83
C HIS A 121 -9.79 24.92 -40.78
N HIS A 122 -9.45 26.18 -40.79
CA HIS A 122 -10.42 27.27 -40.90
C HIS A 122 -11.00 27.43 -42.32
N VAL A 123 -10.45 26.76 -43.31
CA VAL A 123 -11.03 26.67 -44.67
C VAL A 123 -11.88 25.43 -44.76
N ALA A 124 -13.19 25.59 -44.85
CA ALA A 124 -14.13 24.46 -44.88
C ALA A 124 -14.04 23.62 -46.14
N ASP A 125 -13.77 24.27 -47.28
CA ASP A 125 -13.65 23.62 -48.57
C ASP A 125 -12.33 22.82 -48.68
N THR A 126 -12.46 21.50 -48.77
CA THR A 126 -11.31 20.60 -48.93
C THR A 126 -10.78 20.46 -50.34
N ALA A 127 -11.49 20.98 -51.34
CA ALA A 127 -11.01 21.00 -52.72
C ALA A 127 -9.71 21.85 -52.86
N VAL A 128 -9.55 22.83 -51.98
CA VAL A 128 -8.32 23.64 -51.85
C VAL A 128 -7.07 22.77 -51.63
N ASP A 129 -7.20 21.68 -50.92
CA ASP A 129 -6.09 20.80 -50.57
C ASP A 129 -5.41 20.21 -51.82
N GLY A 130 -6.24 19.75 -52.78
CA GLY A 130 -5.75 19.26 -54.09
C GLY A 130 -5.02 20.35 -54.86
N ARG A 131 -5.59 21.56 -54.88
CA ARG A 131 -4.98 22.68 -55.60
C ARG A 131 -3.65 23.11 -54.98
N LEU A 132 -3.52 23.11 -53.65
CA LEU A 132 -2.28 23.38 -52.96
C LEU A 132 -1.21 22.33 -53.25
N VAL A 133 -1.56 21.06 -53.35
CA VAL A 133 -0.63 19.97 -53.70
C VAL A 133 -0.17 20.12 -55.15
N GLU A 134 -1.06 20.44 -56.13
CA GLU A 134 -0.71 20.73 -57.53
C GLU A 134 0.29 21.89 -57.63
N ILE A 135 0.11 22.94 -56.83
CA ILE A 135 1.02 24.08 -56.78
C ILE A 135 2.41 23.66 -56.28
N VAL A 136 2.48 22.87 -55.21
CA VAL A 136 3.77 22.35 -54.69
C VAL A 136 4.45 21.46 -55.73
N GLN A 137 3.69 20.62 -56.42
CA GLN A 137 4.20 19.74 -57.48
C GLN A 137 4.77 20.52 -58.65
N ALA A 138 4.16 21.67 -59.01
CA ALA A 138 4.56 22.49 -60.14
C ALA A 138 5.80 23.38 -59.86
N HIS A 139 6.19 23.59 -58.59
CA HIS A 139 7.21 24.58 -58.22
C HIS A 139 8.32 23.98 -57.35
N GLU A 140 9.43 23.58 -57.92
CA GLU A 140 10.56 22.93 -57.19
C GLU A 140 11.20 23.79 -56.09
N LEU A 141 11.09 25.11 -56.19
CA LEU A 141 11.64 26.03 -55.19
C LEU A 141 10.68 26.31 -54.01
N LEU A 142 9.43 25.79 -54.07
CA LEU A 142 8.43 25.97 -53.04
C LEU A 142 8.47 24.84 -51.99
N HIS A 143 8.55 25.21 -50.73
CA HIS A 143 8.30 24.33 -49.62
C HIS A 143 7.05 24.84 -48.90
N LEU A 144 5.97 24.04 -48.92
CA LEU A 144 4.72 24.38 -48.26
C LEU A 144 4.66 23.71 -46.86
N VAL A 145 4.47 24.52 -45.84
CA VAL A 145 4.24 24.05 -44.46
C VAL A 145 2.81 24.38 -44.02
N VAL A 146 2.05 23.38 -43.71
CA VAL A 146 0.64 23.53 -43.32
C VAL A 146 0.43 23.09 -41.89
N THR A 147 -0.30 23.88 -41.10
CA THR A 147 -0.79 23.41 -39.80
C THR A 147 -2.30 23.22 -39.82
N SER A 148 -2.77 22.16 -39.17
CA SER A 148 -4.18 21.87 -39.02
C SER A 148 -4.50 21.27 -37.64
N ARG A 149 -5.73 21.48 -37.15
CA ARG A 149 -6.22 20.82 -35.94
C ARG A 149 -6.97 19.51 -36.26
N VAL A 150 -7.42 19.36 -37.46
CA VAL A 150 -8.23 18.22 -37.93
C VAL A 150 -7.53 17.51 -39.07
N HIS A 151 -7.99 16.32 -39.38
CA HIS A 151 -7.54 15.60 -40.56
C HIS A 151 -7.99 16.34 -41.82
N ARG A 152 -7.07 16.50 -42.80
CA ARG A 152 -7.34 17.08 -44.12
C ARG A 152 -6.72 16.21 -45.21
N PRO A 153 -7.31 16.16 -46.37
CA PRO A 153 -6.81 15.36 -47.50
C PRO A 153 -5.40 15.71 -47.97
N ILE A 154 -4.92 16.93 -47.72
CA ILE A 154 -3.64 17.45 -48.24
C ILE A 154 -2.45 16.53 -47.91
N GLY A 155 -2.40 15.91 -46.70
CA GLY A 155 -1.32 15.01 -46.32
C GLY A 155 -1.33 13.73 -47.17
N GLY A 156 -2.46 13.10 -47.32
CA GLY A 156 -2.63 11.90 -48.17
C GLY A 156 -2.42 12.15 -49.66
N LEU A 157 -2.97 13.24 -50.15
CA LEU A 157 -2.77 13.67 -51.55
C LEU A 157 -1.30 13.99 -51.84
N GLY A 158 -0.65 14.70 -50.92
CA GLY A 158 0.76 15.01 -51.03
C GLY A 158 1.64 13.77 -51.05
N THR A 159 1.43 12.82 -50.17
CA THR A 159 2.25 11.58 -50.08
C THR A 159 2.23 10.77 -51.40
N SER A 160 1.16 10.88 -52.19
CA SER A 160 1.05 10.15 -53.43
C SER A 160 1.70 10.89 -54.64
N THR A 161 2.07 12.18 -54.51
CA THR A 161 2.48 13.02 -55.61
C THR A 161 3.81 13.75 -55.41
N VAL A 162 4.18 14.09 -54.17
CA VAL A 162 5.40 14.83 -53.82
C VAL A 162 6.01 14.28 -52.55
N ASP A 163 7.29 14.55 -52.30
CA ASP A 163 7.90 14.23 -50.99
C ASP A 163 7.18 14.98 -49.88
N THR A 164 6.49 14.23 -49.03
CA THR A 164 5.64 14.77 -47.98
C THR A 164 6.03 14.22 -46.64
N ARG A 165 6.13 15.08 -45.63
CA ARG A 165 6.26 14.68 -44.22
C ARG A 165 5.06 15.19 -43.46
N ALA A 166 4.34 14.25 -42.85
CA ALA A 166 3.32 14.56 -41.85
C ALA A 166 3.92 14.40 -40.44
N LEU A 167 3.71 15.39 -39.60
CA LEU A 167 3.97 15.36 -38.17
C LEU A 167 2.61 15.32 -37.49
N ASP A 168 2.26 14.15 -36.98
CA ASP A 168 1.04 13.93 -36.24
C ASP A 168 1.28 14.10 -34.73
N VAL A 169 0.28 13.83 -33.95
CA VAL A 169 0.32 13.95 -32.51
C VAL A 169 1.47 13.12 -31.89
N ALA A 170 1.71 11.92 -32.41
CA ALA A 170 2.75 11.03 -31.87
C ALA A 170 4.16 11.62 -31.95
N GLU A 171 4.40 12.46 -32.98
CA GLU A 171 5.69 13.13 -33.20
C GLU A 171 5.77 14.51 -32.55
N LEU A 172 4.63 15.04 -32.09
CA LEU A 172 4.52 16.35 -31.44
C LEU A 172 4.35 16.28 -29.92
N VAL A 173 4.24 15.08 -29.31
CA VAL A 173 4.29 14.89 -27.88
C VAL A 173 5.72 15.01 -27.36
N LEU A 174 5.87 15.57 -26.19
CA LEU A 174 7.17 15.67 -25.52
C LEU A 174 7.57 14.34 -24.93
N THR A 175 8.80 13.95 -25.14
CA THR A 175 9.47 12.89 -24.40
C THR A 175 9.97 13.41 -23.04
N ALA A 176 10.38 12.48 -22.15
CA ALA A 176 10.97 12.86 -20.87
C ALA A 176 12.24 13.70 -21.01
N ASP A 177 13.05 13.44 -22.06
CA ASP A 177 14.29 14.16 -22.30
C ASP A 177 14.02 15.59 -22.77
N GLU A 178 13.05 15.78 -23.66
CA GLU A 178 12.63 17.11 -24.13
C GLU A 178 11.95 17.93 -23.02
N ALA A 179 11.17 17.27 -22.18
CA ALA A 179 10.55 17.92 -21.02
C ALA A 179 11.59 18.28 -19.94
N LEU A 180 12.67 17.51 -19.82
CA LEU A 180 13.80 17.83 -18.94
C LEU A 180 14.51 19.11 -19.42
N LEU A 181 14.72 19.26 -20.71
CA LEU A 181 15.25 20.50 -21.28
C LEU A 181 14.34 21.71 -21.00
N LEU A 182 13.02 21.52 -21.02
CA LEU A 182 12.07 22.58 -20.61
C LEU A 182 12.19 22.91 -19.11
N ALA A 183 12.36 21.89 -18.27
CA ALA A 183 12.56 22.08 -16.82
C ALA A 183 13.87 22.86 -16.54
N GLU A 184 14.95 22.52 -17.23
CA GLU A 184 16.23 23.25 -17.15
C GLU A 184 16.08 24.72 -17.60
N GLN A 185 15.36 24.99 -18.68
CA GLN A 185 15.08 26.36 -19.13
C GLN A 185 14.25 27.15 -18.11
N LEU A 186 13.45 26.49 -17.30
CA LEU A 186 12.68 27.06 -16.17
C LEU A 186 13.52 27.24 -14.91
N GLY A 187 14.76 26.75 -14.87
CA GLY A 187 15.61 26.73 -13.69
C GLY A 187 15.15 25.73 -12.63
N LEU A 188 14.40 24.70 -13.00
CA LEU A 188 13.96 23.63 -12.13
C LEU A 188 15.03 22.53 -12.08
N GLU A 189 15.57 22.29 -10.91
CA GLU A 189 16.42 21.12 -10.67
C GLU A 189 15.51 19.86 -10.58
N ALA A 190 15.33 19.16 -11.69
CA ALA A 190 14.48 17.97 -11.77
C ALA A 190 15.27 16.77 -12.27
N THR A 191 14.96 15.60 -11.75
CA THR A 191 15.49 14.35 -12.30
C THR A 191 14.67 13.90 -13.53
N ARG A 192 15.29 13.10 -14.39
CA ARG A 192 14.61 12.53 -15.55
C ARG A 192 13.36 11.72 -15.15
N GLU A 193 13.41 11.00 -14.02
CA GLU A 193 12.27 10.22 -13.52
C GLU A 193 11.11 11.10 -13.02
N GLU A 194 11.41 12.20 -12.35
CA GLU A 194 10.39 13.15 -11.89
C GLU A 194 9.66 13.79 -13.06
N VAL A 195 10.42 14.17 -14.08
CA VAL A 195 9.85 14.76 -15.30
C VAL A 195 9.11 13.71 -16.14
N ALA A 196 9.61 12.47 -16.22
CA ALA A 196 8.93 11.40 -16.93
C ALA A 196 7.53 11.12 -16.37
N ARG A 197 7.39 11.10 -15.04
CA ARG A 197 6.06 10.97 -14.39
C ARG A 197 5.11 12.10 -14.79
N LEU A 198 5.63 13.33 -14.86
CA LEU A 198 4.83 14.48 -15.27
C LEU A 198 4.44 14.41 -16.76
N VAL A 199 5.33 13.92 -17.62
CA VAL A 199 5.03 13.65 -19.04
C VAL A 199 3.93 12.57 -19.16
N GLU A 200 4.02 11.50 -18.38
CA GLU A 200 2.98 10.46 -18.32
C GLU A 200 1.64 11.01 -17.83
N ASP A 201 1.63 11.85 -16.79
CA ASP A 201 0.42 12.47 -16.22
C ASP A 201 -0.37 13.29 -17.25
N TYR A 202 0.29 13.83 -18.28
CA TYR A 202 -0.31 14.65 -19.32
C TYR A 202 -0.18 14.09 -20.75
N ALA A 203 0.16 12.81 -20.91
CA ALA A 203 0.38 12.12 -22.18
C ALA A 203 1.39 12.86 -23.08
N GLY A 204 2.36 13.54 -22.51
CA GLY A 204 3.33 14.33 -23.28
C GLY A 204 2.77 15.56 -23.99
N TRP A 205 1.53 15.98 -23.71
CA TRP A 205 0.92 17.16 -24.33
C TRP A 205 1.72 18.44 -24.01
N PRO A 206 2.39 19.07 -24.99
CA PRO A 206 3.41 20.09 -24.71
C PRO A 206 2.94 21.28 -23.88
N ALA A 207 1.74 21.81 -24.18
CA ALA A 207 1.20 22.94 -23.41
C ALA A 207 0.83 22.57 -21.97
N LEU A 208 0.32 21.35 -21.74
CA LEU A 208 -0.02 20.88 -20.40
C LEU A 208 1.24 20.53 -19.59
N VAL A 209 2.21 19.84 -20.20
CA VAL A 209 3.50 19.55 -19.56
C VAL A 209 4.21 20.86 -19.17
N ARG A 210 4.24 21.82 -20.09
CA ARG A 210 4.82 23.16 -19.79
C ARG A 210 4.06 23.89 -18.69
N ALA A 211 2.72 23.87 -18.69
CA ALA A 211 1.89 24.48 -17.67
C ALA A 211 2.13 23.82 -16.31
N ALA A 212 2.23 22.51 -16.27
CA ALA A 212 2.53 21.75 -15.06
C ALA A 212 3.94 22.04 -14.53
N LEU A 213 4.95 22.14 -15.41
CA LEU A 213 6.31 22.52 -15.01
C LEU A 213 6.37 23.94 -14.42
N LEU A 214 5.58 24.88 -14.94
CA LEU A 214 5.47 26.24 -14.38
C LEU A 214 4.87 26.28 -12.97
N ASP A 215 4.00 25.34 -12.64
CA ASP A 215 3.38 25.18 -11.31
C ASP A 215 4.17 24.24 -10.38
N THR A 216 5.32 23.75 -10.85
CA THR A 216 6.13 22.79 -10.08
C THR A 216 7.13 23.52 -9.20
N ARG A 217 7.22 23.10 -7.94
CA ARG A 217 8.19 23.59 -6.97
C ARG A 217 8.76 22.42 -6.16
N ARG A 218 9.92 22.61 -5.55
CA ARG A 218 10.49 21.61 -4.66
C ARG A 218 9.87 21.75 -3.26
N GLY A 219 9.30 20.67 -2.75
CA GLY A 219 8.75 20.58 -1.41
C GLY A 219 9.85 20.56 -0.33
N ALA A 220 9.48 20.68 0.92
CA ALA A 220 10.38 20.61 2.06
C ALA A 220 11.08 19.24 2.22
N ASP A 221 10.50 18.19 1.66
CA ASP A 221 11.04 16.83 1.60
C ASP A 221 11.99 16.59 0.42
N GLY A 222 12.29 17.64 -0.36
CA GLY A 222 13.14 17.57 -1.54
C GLY A 222 12.48 16.99 -2.80
N ARG A 223 11.19 16.57 -2.75
CA ARG A 223 10.45 16.08 -3.91
C ARG A 223 9.83 17.22 -4.71
N LEU A 224 9.65 16.99 -6.01
CA LEU A 224 8.88 17.90 -6.84
C LEU A 224 7.38 17.79 -6.50
N VAL A 225 6.77 18.91 -6.20
CA VAL A 225 5.33 19.06 -5.98
C VAL A 225 4.76 19.94 -7.08
N THR A 226 3.83 19.40 -7.86
CA THR A 226 3.15 20.12 -8.92
C THR A 226 1.77 20.54 -8.45
N ASP A 227 1.52 21.85 -8.42
CA ASP A 227 0.18 22.40 -8.28
C ASP A 227 -0.49 22.37 -9.66
N ARG A 228 -1.46 21.48 -9.85
CA ARG A 228 -2.09 21.21 -11.16
C ARG A 228 -2.96 22.33 -11.70
N SER A 229 -2.99 23.47 -11.03
CA SER A 229 -3.89 24.60 -11.33
C SER A 229 -3.65 25.26 -12.69
N ALA A 230 -2.41 25.42 -13.15
CA ALA A 230 -2.14 25.99 -14.47
C ALA A 230 -2.54 25.04 -15.60
N ALA A 231 -2.29 23.73 -15.45
CA ALA A 231 -2.73 22.75 -16.40
C ALA A 231 -4.26 22.69 -16.50
N SER A 232 -4.96 22.74 -15.37
CA SER A 232 -6.43 22.79 -15.32
C SER A 232 -6.98 24.06 -15.98
N ARG A 233 -6.40 25.24 -15.67
CA ARG A 233 -6.80 26.52 -16.34
C ARG A 233 -6.58 26.44 -17.85
N TYR A 234 -5.46 25.90 -18.30
CA TYR A 234 -5.19 25.76 -19.73
C TYR A 234 -6.19 24.81 -20.40
N THR A 235 -6.48 23.66 -19.76
CA THR A 235 -7.51 22.71 -20.21
C THR A 235 -8.85 23.40 -20.34
N GLY A 236 -9.28 24.15 -19.34
CA GLY A 236 -10.50 24.96 -19.40
C GLY A 236 -10.56 25.89 -20.61
N LEU A 237 -9.47 26.63 -20.90
CA LEU A 237 -9.39 27.51 -22.05
C LEU A 237 -9.52 26.75 -23.39
N VAL A 238 -9.00 25.53 -23.48
CA VAL A 238 -9.13 24.71 -24.68
C VAL A 238 -10.55 24.16 -24.81
N LEU A 239 -11.17 23.75 -23.71
CA LEU A 239 -12.51 23.16 -23.65
C LEU A 239 -13.64 24.18 -23.92
N THR A 240 -13.40 25.44 -23.63
CA THR A 240 -14.39 26.53 -23.87
C THR A 240 -14.40 27.04 -25.29
N ASP A 241 -13.52 26.55 -26.18
CA ASP A 241 -13.49 26.90 -27.59
C ASP A 241 -14.84 26.51 -28.28
N PRO A 242 -15.63 27.47 -28.81
CA PRO A 242 -16.96 27.19 -29.37
C PRO A 242 -16.96 26.17 -30.50
N GLU A 243 -15.88 26.10 -31.29
CA GLU A 243 -15.77 25.17 -32.41
C GLU A 243 -15.63 23.70 -31.98
N GLN A 244 -15.18 23.49 -30.76
CA GLN A 244 -14.89 22.16 -30.19
C GLN A 244 -15.88 21.73 -29.13
N ARG A 245 -16.83 22.57 -28.75
CA ARG A 245 -17.77 22.35 -27.64
C ARG A 245 -18.53 21.01 -27.69
N PRO A 246 -19.07 20.55 -28.85
CA PRO A 246 -19.75 19.26 -28.89
C PRO A 246 -18.83 18.08 -28.62
N TRP A 247 -17.61 18.11 -29.14
CA TRP A 247 -16.62 17.06 -28.92
C TRP A 247 -16.12 17.01 -27.48
N TRP A 248 -15.94 18.17 -26.83
CA TRP A 248 -15.51 18.23 -25.43
C TRP A 248 -16.54 17.68 -24.46
N ARG A 249 -17.81 17.74 -24.79
CA ARG A 249 -18.88 17.10 -24.01
C ARG A 249 -18.68 15.59 -23.91
N VAL A 250 -18.24 14.97 -24.97
CA VAL A 250 -17.90 13.54 -25.03
C VAL A 250 -16.62 13.26 -24.25
N VAL A 251 -15.58 14.02 -24.47
CA VAL A 251 -14.26 13.83 -23.82
C VAL A 251 -14.34 13.98 -22.32
N THR A 252 -15.09 14.95 -21.80
CA THR A 252 -15.25 15.15 -20.36
C THR A 252 -16.10 14.06 -19.73
N ALA A 253 -17.11 13.52 -20.42
CA ALA A 253 -17.90 12.39 -19.92
C ALA A 253 -17.06 11.11 -19.86
N LEU A 254 -16.21 10.85 -20.86
CA LEU A 254 -15.26 9.73 -20.86
C LEU A 254 -14.19 9.83 -19.75
N ALA A 255 -13.98 11.00 -19.15
CA ALA A 255 -13.06 11.17 -18.02
C ALA A 255 -13.68 10.79 -16.67
N VAL A 256 -15.01 10.61 -16.58
CA VAL A 256 -15.69 10.27 -15.31
C VAL A 256 -15.29 8.90 -14.80
N PRO A 257 -15.37 7.80 -15.57
CA PRO A 257 -14.88 6.52 -15.11
C PRO A 257 -13.34 6.52 -14.93
N ASP A 258 -12.84 5.76 -13.96
CA ASP A 258 -11.41 5.61 -13.74
C ASP A 258 -10.76 4.84 -14.92
N THR A 259 -11.50 3.89 -15.48
CA THR A 259 -11.18 3.20 -16.73
C THR A 259 -12.48 3.07 -17.50
N VAL A 260 -12.49 3.52 -18.75
CA VAL A 260 -13.64 3.42 -19.67
C VAL A 260 -13.71 2.00 -20.19
N GLN A 261 -14.77 1.28 -19.86
CA GLN A 261 -15.09 -0.01 -20.45
C GLN A 261 -16.01 0.18 -21.67
N PRO A 262 -16.03 -0.74 -22.63
CA PRO A 262 -16.97 -0.64 -23.77
C PRO A 262 -18.44 -0.47 -23.35
N ASP A 263 -18.85 -1.18 -22.29
CA ASP A 263 -20.23 -1.13 -21.79
C ASP A 263 -20.57 0.22 -21.11
N ASP A 264 -19.56 0.97 -20.66
CA ASP A 264 -19.77 2.29 -20.07
C ASP A 264 -20.34 3.30 -21.08
N LEU A 265 -20.11 3.12 -22.37
CA LEU A 265 -20.60 4.05 -23.40
C LEU A 265 -22.14 4.12 -23.41
N ALA A 266 -22.81 3.01 -23.20
CA ALA A 266 -24.28 2.98 -23.10
C ALA A 266 -24.80 3.66 -21.84
N VAL A 267 -23.99 3.70 -20.76
CA VAL A 267 -24.33 4.36 -19.49
C VAL A 267 -24.07 5.86 -19.56
N LEU A 268 -22.98 6.26 -20.20
CA LEU A 268 -22.53 7.66 -20.29
C LEU A 268 -23.34 8.48 -21.31
N PHE A 269 -23.83 7.85 -22.39
CA PHE A 269 -24.44 8.55 -23.53
C PHE A 269 -25.77 7.92 -23.93
N ASP A 270 -26.84 8.70 -23.84
CA ASP A 270 -28.16 8.29 -24.29
C ASP A 270 -28.29 8.41 -25.81
N ASP A 271 -27.67 9.44 -26.42
CA ASP A 271 -27.71 9.71 -27.86
C ASP A 271 -26.72 8.80 -28.64
N ALA A 272 -27.18 8.27 -29.74
CA ALA A 272 -26.40 7.45 -30.66
C ALA A 272 -25.25 8.23 -31.32
N ALA A 273 -25.43 9.52 -31.57
CA ALA A 273 -24.40 10.39 -32.15
C ALA A 273 -23.24 10.62 -31.14
N ASP A 274 -23.56 10.88 -29.87
CA ASP A 274 -22.58 11.03 -28.80
C ASP A 274 -21.83 9.70 -28.57
N ARG A 275 -22.49 8.55 -28.66
CA ARG A 275 -21.82 7.23 -28.58
C ARG A 275 -20.87 7.00 -29.75
N ALA A 276 -21.28 7.28 -30.99
CA ALA A 276 -20.42 7.16 -32.16
C ALA A 276 -19.20 8.07 -32.04
N ALA A 277 -19.38 9.30 -31.58
CA ALA A 277 -18.30 10.24 -31.31
C ALA A 277 -17.34 9.72 -30.19
N ALA A 278 -17.89 9.07 -29.16
CA ALA A 278 -17.08 8.46 -28.10
C ALA A 278 -16.25 7.27 -28.62
N GLU A 279 -16.83 6.42 -29.45
CA GLU A 279 -16.12 5.33 -30.14
C GLU A 279 -14.99 5.86 -31.02
N GLU A 280 -15.21 6.94 -31.76
CA GLU A 280 -14.19 7.61 -32.56
C GLU A 280 -13.04 8.14 -31.67
N VAL A 281 -13.38 8.76 -30.52
CA VAL A 281 -12.40 9.22 -29.54
C VAL A 281 -11.59 8.05 -29.00
N LEU A 282 -12.20 6.93 -28.64
CA LEU A 282 -11.52 5.75 -28.14
C LEU A 282 -10.60 5.11 -29.20
N ALA A 283 -11.03 5.09 -30.45
CA ALA A 283 -10.27 4.51 -31.56
C ALA A 283 -9.08 5.37 -32.01
N GLY A 284 -9.23 6.69 -31.96
CA GLY A 284 -8.29 7.66 -32.55
C GLY A 284 -7.56 8.57 -31.55
N SER A 285 -7.85 8.47 -30.26
CA SER A 285 -7.31 9.41 -29.27
C SER A 285 -5.92 8.99 -28.79
N PHE A 286 -4.96 9.88 -28.93
CA PHE A 286 -3.64 9.77 -28.32
C PHE A 286 -3.65 10.07 -26.81
N THR A 287 -4.74 10.64 -26.29
CA THR A 287 -4.86 11.03 -24.89
C THR A 287 -5.38 9.90 -23.98
N LEU A 288 -5.84 8.81 -24.58
CA LEU A 288 -6.34 7.62 -23.87
C LEU A 288 -5.32 6.49 -23.99
N VAL A 289 -4.91 5.96 -22.86
CA VAL A 289 -3.99 4.84 -22.79
C VAL A 289 -4.79 3.56 -22.61
N ARG A 290 -4.49 2.53 -23.37
CA ARG A 290 -5.13 1.22 -23.21
C ARG A 290 -4.72 0.60 -21.87
N SER A 291 -5.70 0.17 -21.09
CA SER A 291 -5.51 -0.40 -19.75
C SER A 291 -6.37 -1.67 -19.64
N GLY A 292 -5.76 -2.83 -19.78
CA GLY A 292 -6.49 -4.09 -19.86
C GLY A 292 -7.47 -4.12 -21.03
N ALA A 293 -8.73 -4.41 -20.75
CA ALA A 293 -9.81 -4.42 -21.74
C ALA A 293 -10.39 -3.02 -22.04
N GLY A 294 -10.01 -1.98 -21.27
CA GLY A 294 -10.57 -0.63 -21.37
C GLY A 294 -9.52 0.44 -21.72
N TYR A 295 -9.93 1.68 -21.53
CA TYR A 295 -9.14 2.88 -21.83
C TYR A 295 -9.15 3.80 -20.60
N ARG A 296 -8.03 4.47 -20.34
CA ARG A 296 -7.95 5.48 -19.26
C ARG A 296 -7.24 6.75 -19.74
N TYR A 297 -7.67 7.87 -19.21
CA TYR A 297 -6.88 9.10 -19.33
C TYR A 297 -5.68 9.07 -18.40
N PRO A 298 -4.52 9.67 -18.79
CA PRO A 298 -3.44 10.00 -17.88
C PRO A 298 -3.95 10.82 -16.69
N ALA A 299 -3.38 10.60 -15.50
CA ALA A 299 -3.93 11.11 -14.25
C ALA A 299 -4.08 12.64 -14.21
N GLY A 300 -3.11 13.38 -14.70
CA GLY A 300 -3.14 14.84 -14.74
C GLY A 300 -4.18 15.40 -15.72
N LEU A 301 -4.26 14.81 -16.91
CA LEU A 301 -5.26 15.19 -17.90
C LEU A 301 -6.68 14.87 -17.43
N ARG A 302 -6.88 13.67 -16.86
CA ARG A 302 -8.16 13.28 -16.27
C ARG A 302 -8.60 14.26 -15.19
N HIS A 303 -7.70 14.61 -14.29
CA HIS A 303 -7.98 15.57 -13.23
C HIS A 303 -8.45 16.91 -13.81
N ALA A 304 -7.75 17.46 -14.79
CA ALA A 304 -8.10 18.73 -15.41
C ALA A 304 -9.47 18.69 -16.14
N LEU A 305 -9.78 17.57 -16.82
CA LEU A 305 -11.06 17.37 -17.49
C LEU A 305 -12.22 17.30 -16.49
N LEU A 306 -12.03 16.57 -15.37
CA LEU A 306 -13.04 16.45 -14.32
C LEU A 306 -13.25 17.76 -13.57
N GLU A 307 -12.17 18.50 -13.25
CA GLU A 307 -12.25 19.80 -12.62
C GLU A 307 -13.06 20.79 -13.48
N HIS A 308 -12.82 20.78 -14.79
CA HIS A 308 -13.59 21.57 -15.72
C HIS A 308 -15.09 21.14 -15.76
N LEU A 309 -15.38 19.83 -15.85
CA LEU A 309 -16.73 19.31 -15.85
C LEU A 309 -17.48 19.69 -14.56
N VAL A 310 -16.82 19.59 -13.41
CA VAL A 310 -17.39 19.97 -12.11
C VAL A 310 -17.67 21.48 -12.04
N ALA A 311 -16.79 22.31 -12.62
CA ALA A 311 -16.95 23.76 -12.63
C ALA A 311 -18.07 24.23 -13.57
N GLU A 312 -18.15 23.67 -14.78
CA GLU A 312 -19.09 24.10 -15.82
C GLU A 312 -20.48 23.43 -15.72
N ASP A 313 -20.52 22.13 -15.42
CA ASP A 313 -21.76 21.37 -15.32
C ASP A 313 -21.70 20.33 -14.16
N PRO A 314 -21.79 20.80 -12.91
CA PRO A 314 -21.77 19.93 -11.74
C PRO A 314 -22.99 18.98 -11.66
N ALA A 315 -24.09 19.33 -12.34
CA ALA A 315 -25.27 18.47 -12.40
C ALA A 315 -25.02 17.24 -13.28
N ARG A 316 -24.43 17.44 -14.43
CA ARG A 316 -24.03 16.36 -15.33
C ARG A 316 -22.94 15.47 -14.71
N TYR A 317 -21.95 16.06 -14.03
CA TYR A 317 -20.93 15.28 -13.32
C TYR A 317 -21.57 14.33 -12.30
N ARG A 318 -22.53 14.83 -11.51
CA ARG A 318 -23.24 13.99 -10.53
C ARG A 318 -24.11 12.93 -11.21
N GLU A 319 -24.85 13.29 -12.24
CA GLU A 319 -25.68 12.37 -13.02
C GLU A 319 -24.87 11.20 -13.59
N LEU A 320 -23.74 11.49 -14.26
CA LEU A 320 -22.87 10.47 -14.84
C LEU A 320 -22.28 9.52 -13.77
N ASN A 321 -21.82 10.08 -12.64
CA ASN A 321 -21.35 9.26 -11.54
C ASN A 321 -22.48 8.40 -10.94
N GLU A 322 -23.69 8.92 -10.81
CA GLU A 322 -24.83 8.15 -10.31
C GLU A 322 -25.21 6.99 -11.25
N ARG A 323 -25.22 7.23 -12.56
CA ARG A 323 -25.46 6.19 -13.57
C ARG A 323 -24.41 5.08 -13.49
N LEU A 324 -23.13 5.45 -13.45
CA LEU A 324 -22.01 4.50 -13.27
C LEU A 324 -22.11 3.75 -11.94
N GLY A 325 -22.47 4.43 -10.86
CA GLY A 325 -22.66 3.80 -9.55
C GLY A 325 -23.75 2.73 -9.57
N ARG A 326 -24.89 2.99 -10.25
CA ARG A 326 -25.96 2.00 -10.44
C ARG A 326 -25.49 0.80 -11.29
N GLN A 327 -24.75 1.08 -12.37
CA GLN A 327 -24.20 0.02 -13.21
C GLN A 327 -23.21 -0.86 -12.41
N ARG A 328 -22.23 -0.28 -11.73
CA ARG A 328 -21.26 -1.03 -10.94
C ARG A 328 -21.91 -1.84 -9.82
N ARG A 329 -23.00 -1.33 -9.22
CA ARG A 329 -23.81 -2.11 -8.27
C ARG A 329 -24.43 -3.33 -8.93
N ALA A 330 -24.99 -3.18 -10.14
CA ALA A 330 -25.54 -4.30 -10.91
C ALA A 330 -24.45 -5.34 -11.27
N ASP A 331 -23.23 -4.87 -11.56
CA ASP A 331 -22.05 -5.68 -11.85
C ASP A 331 -21.43 -6.32 -10.58
N GLN A 332 -22.01 -6.11 -9.40
CA GLN A 332 -21.52 -6.56 -8.09
C GLN A 332 -20.16 -5.96 -7.67
N ASP A 333 -19.73 -4.87 -8.28
CA ASP A 333 -18.55 -4.11 -7.87
C ASP A 333 -18.94 -3.06 -6.83
N ALA A 334 -19.01 -3.51 -5.57
CA ALA A 334 -19.44 -2.69 -4.45
C ALA A 334 -18.51 -1.49 -4.17
N VAL A 335 -17.23 -1.63 -4.43
CA VAL A 335 -16.22 -0.58 -4.17
C VAL A 335 -16.40 0.56 -5.16
N ALA A 336 -16.40 0.25 -6.45
CA ALA A 336 -16.62 1.25 -7.48
C ALA A 336 -18.02 1.87 -7.36
N ALA A 337 -19.07 1.06 -7.08
CA ALA A 337 -20.42 1.55 -6.86
C ALA A 337 -20.50 2.59 -5.73
N LEU A 338 -19.81 2.33 -4.60
CA LEU A 338 -19.78 3.24 -3.45
C LEU A 338 -19.02 4.53 -3.78
N ASP A 339 -17.90 4.45 -4.47
CA ASP A 339 -17.11 5.62 -4.86
C ASP A 339 -17.86 6.51 -5.86
N TYR A 340 -18.50 5.94 -6.86
CA TYR A 340 -19.33 6.68 -7.80
C TYR A 340 -20.56 7.30 -7.12
N ALA A 341 -21.24 6.56 -6.25
CA ALA A 341 -22.37 7.10 -5.49
C ALA A 341 -21.96 8.29 -4.61
N ARG A 342 -20.78 8.21 -3.98
CA ARG A 342 -20.19 9.30 -3.17
C ARG A 342 -19.83 10.51 -4.04
N ARG A 343 -19.18 10.31 -5.18
CA ARG A 343 -18.83 11.38 -6.15
C ARG A 343 -20.10 12.08 -6.69
N ALA A 344 -21.16 11.32 -6.91
CA ALA A 344 -22.47 11.81 -7.32
C ALA A 344 -23.23 12.52 -6.19
N GLN A 345 -22.84 12.34 -4.93
CA GLN A 345 -23.63 12.67 -3.75
C GLN A 345 -25.02 11.96 -3.76
N ALA A 346 -25.11 10.83 -4.44
CA ALA A 346 -26.30 9.98 -4.49
C ALA A 346 -26.38 9.11 -3.23
N TRP A 347 -26.61 9.76 -2.08
CA TRP A 347 -26.56 9.12 -0.76
C TRP A 347 -27.51 7.94 -0.60
N PRO A 348 -28.74 7.93 -1.18
CA PRO A 348 -29.59 6.74 -1.13
C PRO A 348 -28.93 5.53 -1.81
N LEU A 349 -28.23 5.73 -2.91
CA LEU A 349 -27.47 4.66 -3.58
C LEU A 349 -26.28 4.23 -2.73
N ALA A 350 -25.52 5.17 -2.16
CA ALA A 350 -24.42 4.88 -1.28
C ALA A 350 -24.84 4.06 -0.04
N LEU A 351 -25.98 4.42 0.57
CA LEU A 351 -26.59 3.68 1.68
C LEU A 351 -26.94 2.26 1.26
N LEU A 352 -27.58 2.10 0.11
CA LEU A 352 -27.98 0.79 -0.41
C LEU A 352 -26.77 -0.12 -0.64
N VAL A 353 -25.70 0.40 -1.26
CA VAL A 353 -24.45 -0.33 -1.49
C VAL A 353 -23.77 -0.70 -0.16
N LEU A 354 -23.73 0.22 0.80
CA LEU A 354 -23.21 -0.04 2.13
C LEU A 354 -24.02 -1.11 2.87
N GLU A 355 -25.34 -1.09 2.79
CA GLU A 355 -26.18 -2.08 3.45
C GLU A 355 -26.06 -3.47 2.83
N GLU A 356 -25.98 -3.56 1.51
CA GLU A 356 -25.86 -4.83 0.78
C GLU A 356 -24.48 -5.50 0.97
N HIS A 357 -23.40 -4.70 1.01
CA HIS A 357 -22.02 -5.19 1.01
C HIS A 357 -21.21 -4.76 2.25
N TRP A 358 -21.91 -4.43 3.35
CA TRP A 358 -21.31 -3.84 4.53
C TRP A 358 -20.11 -4.58 5.09
N ALA A 359 -20.25 -5.89 5.32
CA ALA A 359 -19.19 -6.70 5.92
C ALA A 359 -17.92 -6.74 5.05
N GLN A 360 -18.11 -6.90 3.74
CA GLN A 360 -17.02 -6.93 2.77
C GLN A 360 -16.30 -5.57 2.67
N LEU A 361 -17.08 -4.50 2.50
CA LEU A 361 -16.54 -3.15 2.35
C LEU A 361 -15.79 -2.69 3.59
N LEU A 362 -16.36 -2.90 4.78
CA LEU A 362 -15.72 -2.46 6.02
C LEU A 362 -14.44 -3.23 6.30
N ARG A 363 -14.38 -4.52 5.98
CA ARG A 363 -13.22 -5.35 6.25
C ARG A 363 -12.08 -5.15 5.27
N ARG A 364 -12.38 -5.07 3.97
CA ARG A 364 -11.38 -5.03 2.89
C ARG A 364 -11.13 -3.65 2.33
N HIS A 365 -12.09 -2.74 2.47
CA HIS A 365 -12.10 -1.42 1.81
C HIS A 365 -12.51 -0.31 2.78
N THR A 366 -11.96 -0.33 4.00
CA THR A 366 -12.28 0.62 5.07
C THR A 366 -12.11 2.07 4.65
N ASP A 367 -11.12 2.39 3.81
CA ASP A 367 -10.87 3.76 3.36
C ASP A 367 -12.00 4.29 2.47
N HIS A 368 -12.59 3.44 1.60
CA HIS A 368 -13.75 3.81 0.78
C HIS A 368 -14.99 4.04 1.65
N VAL A 369 -15.21 3.16 2.65
CA VAL A 369 -16.29 3.35 3.64
C VAL A 369 -16.06 4.63 4.43
N ARG A 370 -14.83 4.88 4.89
CA ARG A 370 -14.44 6.12 5.58
C ARG A 370 -14.75 7.34 4.73
N ALA A 371 -14.32 7.36 3.48
CA ALA A 371 -14.56 8.48 2.57
C ALA A 371 -16.05 8.72 2.35
N ALA A 372 -16.86 7.66 2.20
CA ALA A 372 -18.31 7.78 2.02
C ALA A 372 -19.01 8.29 3.30
N VAL A 373 -18.72 7.69 4.45
CA VAL A 373 -19.38 8.02 5.73
C VAL A 373 -19.03 9.42 6.23
N LEU A 374 -17.77 9.87 6.05
CA LEU A 374 -17.35 11.21 6.45
C LEU A 374 -17.94 12.33 5.58
N THR A 375 -18.27 12.04 4.33
CA THR A 375 -18.84 13.01 3.39
C THR A 375 -20.37 13.00 3.38
N MET A 376 -20.99 11.95 3.93
CA MET A 376 -22.45 11.80 3.98
C MET A 376 -23.11 12.83 4.92
N PRO A 377 -24.28 13.40 4.57
CA PRO A 377 -25.05 14.29 5.44
C PRO A 377 -25.40 13.66 6.79
N ARG A 378 -25.31 14.44 7.87
CA ARG A 378 -25.51 13.95 9.25
C ARG A 378 -26.89 13.33 9.47
N GLU A 379 -27.91 13.88 8.81
CA GLU A 379 -29.30 13.42 8.91
C GLU A 379 -29.45 11.99 8.38
N LEU A 380 -28.74 11.65 7.31
CA LEU A 380 -28.74 10.31 6.73
C LEU A 380 -27.89 9.34 7.55
N VAL A 381 -26.76 9.79 8.08
CA VAL A 381 -25.94 8.98 8.98
C VAL A 381 -26.76 8.58 10.21
N SER A 382 -27.50 9.52 10.81
CA SER A 382 -28.31 9.26 12.02
C SER A 382 -29.50 8.34 11.78
N SER A 383 -29.94 8.17 10.53
CA SER A 383 -31.04 7.26 10.17
C SER A 383 -30.66 5.79 10.12
N SER A 384 -29.34 5.47 10.01
CA SER A 384 -28.84 4.10 9.96
C SER A 384 -27.92 3.81 11.16
N PRO A 385 -28.36 2.98 12.13
CA PRO A 385 -27.51 2.62 13.26
C PRO A 385 -26.14 2.03 12.87
N ARG A 386 -26.09 1.29 11.76
CA ARG A 386 -24.85 0.72 11.23
C ARG A 386 -23.83 1.80 10.84
N ILE A 387 -24.31 2.87 10.21
CA ILE A 387 -23.47 3.97 9.74
C ILE A 387 -23.02 4.87 10.90
N VAL A 388 -23.87 5.07 11.90
CA VAL A 388 -23.49 5.80 13.13
C VAL A 388 -22.28 5.13 13.76
N VAL A 389 -22.33 3.82 13.96
CA VAL A 389 -21.23 3.06 14.59
C VAL A 389 -19.96 3.06 13.73
N ALA A 390 -20.10 2.88 12.41
CA ALA A 390 -18.95 2.98 11.51
C ALA A 390 -18.29 4.35 11.57
N ARG A 391 -19.09 5.40 11.58
CA ARG A 391 -18.60 6.77 11.68
C ARG A 391 -17.88 7.02 13.01
N ASP A 392 -18.47 6.58 14.10
CA ASP A 392 -17.89 6.76 15.44
C ASP A 392 -16.59 5.97 15.59
N HIS A 393 -16.56 4.74 15.03
CA HIS A 393 -15.33 3.95 14.93
C HIS A 393 -14.25 4.60 14.06
N ILE A 394 -14.63 5.07 12.86
CA ILE A 394 -13.72 5.73 11.92
C ILE A 394 -13.15 7.04 12.49
N LEU A 395 -13.92 7.74 13.33
CA LEU A 395 -13.52 9.00 13.96
C LEU A 395 -12.75 8.82 15.28
N ASP A 396 -12.58 7.57 15.74
CA ASP A 396 -11.90 7.25 17.01
C ASP A 396 -12.51 7.95 18.23
N LYS A 397 -13.83 8.19 18.18
CA LYS A 397 -14.56 8.88 19.20
C LYS A 397 -15.61 7.97 19.84
N ASP A 398 -15.37 7.56 21.09
CA ASP A 398 -16.35 6.95 22.00
C ASP A 398 -16.99 5.60 21.56
N VAL A 399 -16.37 4.85 20.63
CA VAL A 399 -16.81 3.49 20.26
C VAL A 399 -16.97 2.58 21.49
N PRO A 400 -16.09 2.61 22.51
CA PRO A 400 -16.24 1.79 23.69
C PRO A 400 -17.56 2.02 24.43
N ARG A 401 -18.03 3.26 24.53
CA ARG A 401 -19.25 3.62 25.29
C ARG A 401 -20.55 3.22 24.60
N HIS A 402 -20.63 3.36 23.27
CA HIS A 402 -21.81 2.95 22.52
C HIS A 402 -21.91 1.44 22.36
N ALA A 403 -20.76 0.78 22.20
CA ALA A 403 -20.66 -0.67 22.20
C ALA A 403 -21.01 -1.27 23.57
N GLU A 404 -20.54 -0.67 24.68
CA GLU A 404 -20.96 -1.02 26.02
C GLU A 404 -22.48 -0.83 26.24
N ALA A 405 -23.08 0.22 25.70
CA ALA A 405 -24.53 0.45 25.81
C ALA A 405 -25.33 -0.62 25.05
N ALA A 406 -24.86 -1.05 23.88
CA ALA A 406 -25.47 -2.15 23.11
C ALA A 406 -25.29 -3.51 23.82
N LEU A 407 -24.13 -3.73 24.45
CA LEU A 407 -23.83 -4.91 25.25
C LEU A 407 -24.65 -4.91 26.56
N ARG A 408 -24.76 -3.76 27.25
CA ARG A 408 -25.54 -3.59 28.47
C ARG A 408 -27.05 -3.67 28.21
N GLY A 409 -27.50 -3.43 27.00
CA GLY A 409 -28.90 -3.58 26.58
C GLY A 409 -29.43 -5.02 26.51
N GLY A 410 -28.66 -5.99 26.98
CA GLY A 410 -29.12 -7.37 27.19
C GLY A 410 -29.16 -8.25 25.94
N LEU A 411 -28.50 -7.85 24.86
CA LEU A 411 -28.44 -8.60 23.61
C LEU A 411 -27.41 -9.74 23.61
N LEU A 412 -26.50 -9.79 24.59
CA LEU A 412 -25.40 -10.75 24.67
C LEU A 412 -25.37 -11.47 26.06
N LEU A 413 -26.50 -11.95 26.53
CA LEU A 413 -26.52 -12.79 27.75
C LEU A 413 -26.24 -14.25 27.37
N PRO A 414 -25.38 -14.96 28.15
CA PRO A 414 -25.18 -16.38 27.96
C PRO A 414 -26.50 -17.15 28.08
N GLY A 415 -26.77 -18.04 27.10
CA GLY A 415 -27.95 -18.88 27.07
C GLY A 415 -29.22 -18.29 26.49
N ARG A 416 -29.19 -17.06 25.96
CA ARG A 416 -30.30 -16.54 25.16
C ARG A 416 -29.99 -16.69 23.67
N PRO A 417 -30.85 -17.32 22.88
CA PRO A 417 -30.70 -17.35 21.45
C PRO A 417 -30.82 -15.90 20.92
N LEU A 418 -29.77 -15.46 20.24
CA LEU A 418 -29.82 -14.19 19.51
C LEU A 418 -30.78 -14.34 18.35
N PRO A 419 -31.74 -13.43 18.17
CA PRO A 419 -32.56 -13.43 16.95
C PRO A 419 -31.62 -13.32 15.75
N ALA A 420 -31.84 -14.12 14.71
CA ALA A 420 -31.00 -14.16 13.52
C ALA A 420 -30.79 -12.79 12.83
N GLN A 421 -31.69 -11.85 13.06
CA GLN A 421 -31.67 -10.47 12.56
C GLN A 421 -30.80 -9.49 13.36
N SER A 422 -30.20 -9.88 14.49
CA SER A 422 -29.67 -8.94 15.47
C SER A 422 -28.16 -8.83 15.59
N LEU A 423 -27.36 -9.69 14.96
CA LEU A 423 -25.92 -9.45 14.85
C LEU A 423 -25.64 -8.44 13.74
N THR A 424 -25.93 -7.21 14.02
CA THR A 424 -25.55 -6.10 13.15
C THR A 424 -24.04 -5.98 13.12
N THR A 425 -23.50 -5.41 12.06
CA THR A 425 -22.06 -5.08 11.97
C THR A 425 -21.59 -4.25 13.15
N THR A 426 -22.47 -3.46 13.76
CA THR A 426 -22.31 -2.75 15.03
C THR A 426 -21.89 -3.67 16.17
N GLN A 427 -22.62 -4.78 16.34
CA GLN A 427 -22.33 -5.72 17.42
C GLN A 427 -21.04 -6.49 17.19
N ARG A 428 -20.68 -6.72 15.92
CA ARG A 428 -19.40 -7.36 15.54
C ARG A 428 -18.21 -6.45 15.76
N LEU A 429 -18.32 -5.20 15.40
CA LEU A 429 -17.32 -4.18 15.71
C LEU A 429 -17.20 -3.98 17.22
N ALA A 430 -18.32 -3.93 17.93
CA ALA A 430 -18.34 -3.83 19.39
C ALA A 430 -17.64 -5.00 20.07
N LEU A 431 -17.86 -6.23 19.58
CA LEU A 431 -17.19 -7.43 20.07
C LEU A 431 -15.70 -7.41 19.84
N ARG A 432 -15.26 -6.93 18.67
CA ARG A 432 -13.85 -6.83 18.31
C ARG A 432 -13.09 -5.77 19.10
N PHE A 433 -13.72 -4.61 19.36
CA PHE A 433 -13.04 -3.45 19.94
C PHE A 433 -13.17 -3.31 21.46
N ASN A 434 -14.05 -4.07 22.12
CA ASN A 434 -14.25 -3.94 23.57
C ASN A 434 -13.33 -4.81 24.44
N GLY A 435 -12.42 -5.61 23.86
CA GLY A 435 -11.58 -6.52 24.65
C GLY A 435 -12.39 -7.41 25.63
N SER A 436 -13.71 -7.47 25.45
CA SER A 436 -14.58 -8.37 26.21
C SER A 436 -14.40 -9.78 25.70
N PRO A 437 -14.42 -10.79 26.58
CA PRO A 437 -14.31 -12.18 26.16
C PRO A 437 -15.40 -12.46 25.13
N THR A 438 -14.99 -12.56 23.86
CA THR A 438 -15.84 -12.90 22.72
C THR A 438 -16.36 -14.32 22.77
N TYR A 439 -15.92 -15.10 23.75
CA TYR A 439 -16.24 -16.50 23.94
C TYR A 439 -17.73 -16.80 23.87
N GLY A 440 -18.56 -16.11 24.63
CA GLY A 440 -19.99 -16.37 24.64
C GLY A 440 -20.70 -16.00 23.34
N ALA A 441 -20.23 -14.95 22.67
CA ALA A 441 -20.82 -14.49 21.40
C ALA A 441 -20.38 -15.35 20.22
N GLY A 442 -19.12 -15.81 20.24
CA GLY A 442 -18.59 -16.74 19.24
C GLY A 442 -19.28 -18.11 19.30
N GLU A 443 -19.49 -18.68 20.48
CA GLU A 443 -20.20 -19.95 20.66
C GLU A 443 -21.67 -19.85 20.23
N VAL A 444 -22.35 -18.75 20.51
CA VAL A 444 -23.71 -18.52 20.05
C VAL A 444 -23.76 -18.35 18.54
N LEU A 445 -22.80 -17.66 17.94
CA LEU A 445 -22.67 -17.53 16.48
C LEU A 445 -22.38 -18.89 15.83
N LEU A 446 -21.45 -19.66 16.40
CA LEU A 446 -21.15 -21.03 15.96
C LEU A 446 -22.33 -21.95 16.06
N GLY A 447 -23.06 -21.95 17.18
CA GLY A 447 -24.26 -22.75 17.36
C GLY A 447 -25.35 -22.41 16.33
N HIS A 448 -25.49 -21.12 15.97
CA HIS A 448 -26.40 -20.68 14.91
C HIS A 448 -25.93 -21.09 13.50
N LEU A 449 -24.63 -20.95 13.23
CA LEU A 449 -24.04 -21.29 11.93
C LEU A 449 -23.96 -22.78 11.74
N ASP A 450 -23.63 -23.56 12.78
CA ASP A 450 -23.60 -25.03 12.73
C ASP A 450 -25.02 -25.61 12.48
N SER A 451 -26.00 -25.07 13.16
CA SER A 451 -27.42 -25.42 12.89
C SER A 451 -27.88 -25.03 11.49
N THR A 452 -27.29 -24.01 10.87
CA THR A 452 -27.61 -23.48 9.55
C THR A 452 -26.90 -24.23 8.43
N LEU A 453 -25.63 -24.59 8.66
CA LEU A 453 -24.80 -25.31 7.68
C LEU A 453 -25.17 -26.80 7.63
N THR A 454 -25.65 -27.37 8.76
CA THR A 454 -25.99 -28.78 8.87
C THR A 454 -27.46 -29.10 8.55
N SER A 455 -28.38 -28.10 8.58
CA SER A 455 -29.77 -28.36 8.26
C SER A 455 -30.03 -28.43 6.76
N ALA A 456 -30.39 -29.63 6.31
CA ALA A 456 -30.83 -29.90 4.93
C ALA A 456 -32.24 -29.36 4.59
N ARG A 457 -32.81 -28.46 5.40
CA ARG A 457 -34.16 -27.88 5.19
C ARG A 457 -34.10 -26.43 4.70
N PRO A 458 -34.93 -26.02 3.71
CA PRO A 458 -34.92 -24.66 3.12
C PRO A 458 -35.50 -23.55 4.02
N ALA A 459 -35.81 -23.83 5.30
CA ALA A 459 -36.34 -22.87 6.25
C ALA A 459 -35.28 -22.37 7.25
N GLY A 460 -34.01 -22.32 6.82
CA GLY A 460 -32.89 -21.77 7.60
C GLY A 460 -32.83 -20.24 7.56
N PRO A 461 -31.93 -19.62 8.37
CA PRO A 461 -31.82 -18.16 8.45
C PRO A 461 -31.61 -17.52 7.10
N GLU A 462 -32.00 -16.28 7.05
CA GLU A 462 -32.03 -15.45 5.85
C GLU A 462 -30.82 -15.62 4.92
N PRO A 463 -31.01 -15.63 3.61
CA PRO A 463 -29.95 -15.81 2.62
C PRO A 463 -28.75 -14.88 2.82
N GLU A 464 -28.96 -13.74 3.44
CA GLU A 464 -27.92 -12.74 3.74
C GLU A 464 -26.93 -13.18 4.81
N ILE A 465 -27.39 -13.83 5.91
CA ILE A 465 -26.51 -14.32 6.96
C ILE A 465 -25.63 -15.47 6.43
N ARG A 466 -26.22 -16.31 5.58
CA ARG A 466 -25.49 -17.42 4.96
C ARG A 466 -24.38 -16.92 4.03
N ARG A 467 -24.66 -15.88 3.24
CA ARG A 467 -23.65 -15.26 2.37
C ARG A 467 -22.55 -14.56 3.15
N ALA A 468 -22.88 -13.95 4.29
CA ALA A 468 -21.93 -13.25 5.14
C ALA A 468 -21.20 -14.18 6.14
N ALA A 469 -21.51 -15.47 6.18
CA ALA A 469 -20.93 -16.41 7.14
C ALA A 469 -19.40 -16.50 7.07
N PRO A 470 -18.76 -16.58 5.89
CA PRO A 470 -17.30 -16.64 5.80
C PRO A 470 -16.63 -15.42 6.45
N GLU A 471 -17.12 -14.22 6.12
CA GLU A 471 -16.58 -12.96 6.67
C GLU A 471 -16.82 -12.85 8.17
N LEU A 472 -18.00 -13.26 8.65
CA LEU A 472 -18.33 -13.26 10.07
C LEU A 472 -17.41 -14.17 10.88
N LEU A 473 -17.20 -15.38 10.38
CA LEU A 473 -16.33 -16.35 11.04
C LEU A 473 -14.87 -15.91 11.00
N THR A 474 -14.43 -15.26 9.91
CA THR A 474 -13.07 -14.70 9.82
C THR A 474 -12.87 -13.57 10.83
N GLU A 475 -13.83 -12.66 10.99
CA GLU A 475 -13.75 -11.57 11.99
C GLU A 475 -13.77 -12.13 13.42
N TRP A 476 -14.58 -13.14 13.69
CA TRP A 476 -14.58 -13.81 14.99
C TRP A 476 -13.24 -14.51 15.25
N ALA A 477 -12.70 -15.24 14.27
CA ALA A 477 -11.41 -15.90 14.41
C ALA A 477 -10.26 -14.90 14.64
N LEU A 478 -10.28 -13.75 13.96
CA LEU A 478 -9.35 -12.64 14.23
C LEU A 478 -9.46 -12.13 15.66
N SER A 479 -10.67 -11.93 16.15
CA SER A 479 -10.89 -11.50 17.54
C SER A 479 -10.32 -12.49 18.55
N LEU A 480 -10.51 -13.79 18.33
CA LEU A 480 -9.92 -14.84 19.16
C LEU A 480 -8.38 -14.83 19.10
N LEU A 481 -7.81 -14.58 17.92
CA LEU A 481 -6.37 -14.46 17.76
C LEU A 481 -5.82 -13.27 18.56
N TYR A 482 -6.53 -12.15 18.53
CA TYR A 482 -6.18 -10.94 19.29
C TYR A 482 -6.34 -11.12 20.81
N ASP A 483 -7.26 -11.97 21.24
CA ASP A 483 -7.40 -12.40 22.64
C ASP A 483 -6.37 -13.47 23.05
N ASN A 484 -5.40 -13.78 22.18
CA ASN A 484 -4.35 -14.77 22.38
C ASN A 484 -4.86 -16.23 22.47
N ASP A 485 -6.03 -16.52 21.92
CA ASP A 485 -6.56 -17.88 21.78
C ASP A 485 -6.35 -18.44 20.35
N GLY A 486 -5.10 -18.72 20.03
CA GLY A 486 -4.72 -19.23 18.71
C GLY A 486 -5.38 -20.56 18.33
N VAL A 487 -5.75 -21.40 19.30
CA VAL A 487 -6.40 -22.71 19.02
C VAL A 487 -7.82 -22.49 18.50
N GLN A 488 -8.61 -21.68 19.19
CA GLN A 488 -9.96 -21.35 18.76
C GLN A 488 -9.96 -20.48 17.51
N ALA A 489 -8.97 -19.60 17.36
CA ALA A 489 -8.79 -18.82 16.14
C ALA A 489 -8.57 -19.71 14.91
N ALA A 490 -7.68 -20.72 15.02
CA ALA A 490 -7.45 -21.68 13.94
C ALA A 490 -8.72 -22.44 13.54
N TYR A 491 -9.51 -22.85 14.54
CA TYR A 491 -10.80 -23.50 14.32
C TYR A 491 -11.79 -22.56 13.61
N GLY A 492 -11.92 -21.33 14.09
CA GLY A 492 -12.79 -20.30 13.49
C GLY A 492 -12.44 -19.99 12.03
N PHE A 493 -11.16 -19.85 11.72
CA PHE A 493 -10.70 -19.67 10.34
C PHE A 493 -10.98 -20.90 9.47
N ALA A 494 -10.81 -22.12 10.00
CA ALA A 494 -11.13 -23.33 9.25
C ALA A 494 -12.62 -23.42 8.92
N LEU A 495 -13.50 -23.05 9.86
CA LEU A 495 -14.94 -22.94 9.60
C LEU A 495 -15.27 -21.88 8.57
N ALA A 496 -14.58 -20.71 8.61
CA ALA A 496 -14.73 -19.66 7.62
C ALA A 496 -14.36 -20.15 6.20
N CYS A 497 -13.25 -20.89 6.11
CA CYS A 497 -12.81 -21.50 4.86
C CYS A 497 -13.86 -22.46 4.30
N GLN A 498 -14.34 -23.38 5.11
CA GLN A 498 -15.39 -24.34 4.72
C GLN A 498 -16.69 -23.64 4.30
N ALA A 499 -17.10 -22.60 5.01
CA ALA A 499 -18.28 -21.80 4.65
C ALA A 499 -18.09 -21.11 3.29
N ALA A 500 -16.90 -20.54 3.04
CA ALA A 500 -16.58 -19.88 1.77
C ALA A 500 -16.58 -20.87 0.60
N GLU A 501 -15.98 -22.06 0.77
CA GLU A 501 -16.00 -23.14 -0.24
C GLU A 501 -17.43 -23.56 -0.60
N SER A 502 -18.30 -23.72 0.41
CA SER A 502 -19.69 -24.10 0.21
C SER A 502 -20.49 -23.08 -0.60
N LEU A 503 -20.03 -21.85 -0.66
CA LEU A 503 -20.63 -20.73 -1.41
C LEU A 503 -19.90 -20.43 -2.74
N GLY A 504 -18.85 -21.18 -3.07
CA GLY A 504 -18.02 -20.94 -4.26
C GLY A 504 -17.15 -19.67 -4.18
N GLY A 505 -16.90 -19.17 -2.97
CA GLY A 505 -16.15 -17.94 -2.72
C GLY A 505 -14.64 -18.16 -2.60
N ALA A 506 -13.91 -18.38 -3.69
CA ALA A 506 -12.48 -18.67 -3.70
C ALA A 506 -11.64 -17.64 -2.93
N ALA A 507 -11.90 -16.35 -3.10
CA ALA A 507 -11.17 -15.28 -2.41
C ALA A 507 -11.37 -15.32 -0.88
N ALA A 508 -12.60 -15.55 -0.39
CA ALA A 508 -12.86 -15.65 1.03
C ALA A 508 -12.28 -16.96 1.63
N ALA A 509 -12.32 -18.06 0.85
CA ALA A 509 -11.69 -19.31 1.26
C ALA A 509 -10.17 -19.17 1.39
N ARG A 510 -9.53 -18.52 0.42
CA ARG A 510 -8.10 -18.25 0.41
C ARG A 510 -7.68 -17.40 1.60
N GLU A 511 -8.42 -16.34 1.86
CA GLU A 511 -8.18 -15.45 3.00
C GLU A 511 -8.29 -16.17 4.34
N ALA A 512 -9.35 -16.96 4.52
CA ALA A 512 -9.56 -17.77 5.72
C ALA A 512 -8.47 -18.83 5.90
N ALA A 513 -8.07 -19.51 4.81
CA ALA A 513 -6.98 -20.49 4.81
C ALA A 513 -5.65 -19.88 5.25
N SER A 514 -5.35 -18.65 4.83
CA SER A 514 -4.17 -17.90 5.28
C SER A 514 -4.25 -17.55 6.77
N GLY A 515 -5.44 -17.28 7.29
CA GLY A 515 -5.69 -17.12 8.72
C GLY A 515 -5.40 -18.39 9.52
N VAL A 516 -5.82 -19.58 9.01
CA VAL A 516 -5.46 -20.87 9.63
C VAL A 516 -3.96 -21.07 9.65
N ALA A 517 -3.28 -20.82 8.51
CA ALA A 517 -1.83 -20.96 8.40
C ALA A 517 -1.11 -20.12 9.45
N LEU A 518 -1.50 -18.86 9.61
CA LEU A 518 -0.92 -17.96 10.61
C LEU A 518 -1.15 -18.47 12.04
N ALA A 519 -2.38 -18.83 12.38
CA ALA A 519 -2.68 -19.34 13.71
C ALA A 519 -1.88 -20.62 14.04
N MET A 520 -1.76 -21.55 13.09
CA MET A 520 -0.97 -22.77 13.21
C MET A 520 0.53 -22.47 13.38
N ALA A 521 1.09 -21.52 12.64
CA ALA A 521 2.48 -21.11 12.78
C ALA A 521 2.76 -20.52 14.18
N LEU A 522 1.89 -19.63 14.67
CA LEU A 522 2.01 -19.02 16.00
C LEU A 522 1.93 -20.05 17.13
N LEU A 523 1.14 -21.11 16.98
CA LEU A 523 1.06 -22.24 17.90
C LEU A 523 2.31 -23.14 17.82
N GLY A 524 3.00 -23.18 16.71
CA GLY A 524 4.14 -24.06 16.44
C GLY A 524 3.80 -25.32 15.64
N HIS A 525 2.62 -25.41 15.04
CA HIS A 525 2.23 -26.48 14.14
C HIS A 525 2.73 -26.21 12.71
N THR A 526 4.05 -26.18 12.53
CA THR A 526 4.68 -25.69 11.28
C THR A 526 4.25 -26.48 10.04
N ARG A 527 4.19 -27.82 10.11
CA ARG A 527 3.77 -28.67 8.99
C ARG A 527 2.31 -28.44 8.58
N TRP A 528 1.45 -28.10 9.54
CA TRP A 528 0.07 -27.74 9.25
C TRP A 528 -0.01 -26.34 8.63
N ALA A 529 0.77 -25.41 9.13
CA ALA A 529 0.87 -24.07 8.52
C ALA A 529 1.32 -24.14 7.05
N ASP A 530 2.37 -24.93 6.74
CA ASP A 530 2.81 -25.15 5.35
C ASP A 530 1.72 -25.75 4.45
N ARG A 531 0.90 -26.68 4.98
CA ARG A 531 -0.20 -27.26 4.23
C ARG A 531 -1.28 -26.24 3.90
N TRP A 532 -1.61 -25.37 4.87
CA TRP A 532 -2.61 -24.33 4.69
C TRP A 532 -2.13 -23.21 3.79
N ILE A 533 -0.81 -22.86 3.80
CA ILE A 533 -0.22 -21.94 2.82
C ILE A 533 -0.41 -22.51 1.39
N ARG A 534 0.05 -23.73 1.15
CA ARG A 534 -0.10 -24.38 -0.17
C ARG A 534 -1.57 -24.51 -0.60
N TYR A 535 -2.47 -24.76 0.33
CA TYR A 535 -3.88 -24.79 0.03
C TYR A 535 -4.40 -23.42 -0.38
N ALA A 536 -4.08 -22.35 0.36
CA ALA A 536 -4.44 -20.99 0.01
C ALA A 536 -3.92 -20.60 -1.39
N GLU A 537 -2.66 -20.92 -1.70
CA GLU A 537 -2.03 -20.66 -3.00
C GLU A 537 -2.69 -21.45 -4.15
N SER A 538 -3.29 -22.61 -3.86
CA SER A 538 -3.99 -23.42 -4.88
C SER A 538 -5.36 -22.88 -5.29
N LEU A 539 -5.90 -21.92 -4.54
CA LEU A 539 -7.19 -21.30 -4.85
C LEU A 539 -7.03 -20.20 -5.90
N ASP A 540 -7.86 -20.25 -6.94
CA ASP A 540 -7.80 -19.33 -8.08
C ASP A 540 -8.41 -17.95 -7.71
N SER A 541 -7.62 -17.16 -7.03
CA SER A 541 -7.96 -15.76 -6.67
C SER A 541 -6.69 -14.97 -6.35
N GLU A 542 -6.74 -13.66 -6.54
CA GLU A 542 -5.66 -12.77 -6.12
C GLU A 542 -5.63 -12.61 -4.60
N PRO A 543 -4.43 -12.45 -3.99
CA PRO A 543 -4.30 -12.20 -2.55
C PRO A 543 -5.01 -10.91 -2.14
N THR A 544 -5.90 -10.97 -1.20
CA THR A 544 -6.65 -9.80 -0.71
C THR A 544 -6.84 -9.83 0.81
N GLY A 545 -7.16 -8.68 1.39
CA GLY A 545 -7.57 -8.58 2.79
C GLY A 545 -6.52 -9.11 3.77
N LEU A 546 -6.93 -10.04 4.61
CA LEU A 546 -6.07 -10.65 5.64
C LEU A 546 -4.85 -11.35 5.05
N GLU A 547 -4.98 -11.98 3.88
CA GLU A 547 -3.90 -12.78 3.30
C GLU A 547 -2.65 -11.97 3.00
N VAL A 548 -2.82 -10.72 2.51
CA VAL A 548 -1.69 -9.81 2.20
C VAL A 548 -0.76 -9.63 3.42
N VAL A 549 -1.31 -9.75 4.62
CA VAL A 549 -0.57 -9.65 5.89
C VAL A 549 -0.23 -11.03 6.44
N ALA A 550 -1.21 -11.94 6.48
CA ALA A 550 -1.06 -13.25 7.13
C ALA A 550 -0.06 -14.16 6.41
N GLY A 551 -0.01 -14.15 5.09
CA GLY A 551 0.93 -14.96 4.31
C GLY A 551 2.39 -14.65 4.66
N PRO A 552 2.90 -13.44 4.38
CA PRO A 552 4.27 -13.04 4.71
C PRO A 552 4.60 -13.17 6.20
N LEU A 553 3.62 -12.92 7.09
CA LEU A 553 3.80 -13.09 8.52
C LEU A 553 3.96 -14.56 8.92
N THR A 554 3.20 -15.45 8.32
CA THR A 554 3.32 -16.89 8.53
C THR A 554 4.69 -17.39 8.14
N GLU A 555 5.20 -17.00 6.96
CA GLU A 555 6.54 -17.34 6.49
C GLU A 555 7.63 -16.83 7.45
N THR A 556 7.48 -15.59 7.94
CA THR A 556 8.39 -14.98 8.92
C THR A 556 8.45 -15.79 10.22
N VAL A 557 7.27 -16.18 10.75
CA VAL A 557 7.18 -16.98 11.97
C VAL A 557 7.79 -18.38 11.76
N LEU A 558 7.49 -19.04 10.64
CA LEU A 558 8.03 -20.35 10.30
C LEU A 558 9.55 -20.32 10.16
N ALA A 559 10.09 -19.31 9.46
CA ALA A 559 11.53 -19.11 9.32
C ALA A 559 12.20 -18.94 10.69
N ALA A 560 11.62 -18.15 11.59
CA ALA A 560 12.13 -17.97 12.95
C ALA A 560 12.10 -19.29 13.73
N LEU A 561 11.00 -20.04 13.73
CA LEU A 561 10.87 -21.31 14.46
C LEU A 561 11.85 -22.38 13.95
N ARG A 562 12.14 -22.39 12.66
CA ARG A 562 13.12 -23.28 12.01
C ARG A 562 14.57 -22.80 12.09
N MET A 563 14.80 -21.65 12.73
CA MET A 563 16.12 -21.00 12.84
C MET A 563 16.71 -20.61 11.48
N HIS A 564 15.88 -20.36 10.48
CA HIS A 564 16.30 -19.77 9.21
C HIS A 564 16.56 -18.27 9.34
N GLU A 565 17.20 -17.68 8.34
CA GLU A 565 17.38 -16.24 8.32
C GLU A 565 16.02 -15.55 8.16
N VAL A 566 15.70 -14.68 9.11
CA VAL A 566 14.47 -13.92 9.11
C VAL A 566 14.71 -12.55 8.51
N THR A 567 14.10 -12.31 7.35
CA THR A 567 13.99 -10.98 6.74
C THR A 567 12.55 -10.50 6.94
N TRP A 568 12.38 -9.25 7.36
CA TRP A 568 11.04 -8.68 7.43
C TRP A 568 10.53 -8.43 6.00
N PRO A 569 9.38 -8.99 5.60
CA PRO A 569 8.84 -8.81 4.26
C PRO A 569 8.39 -7.36 4.05
N ASP A 570 8.48 -6.88 2.81
CA ASP A 570 7.89 -5.61 2.39
C ASP A 570 6.37 -5.83 2.24
N ILE A 571 5.64 -5.57 3.32
CA ILE A 571 4.19 -5.67 3.32
C ILE A 571 3.64 -4.33 2.85
N PRO A 572 2.83 -4.30 1.77
CA PRO A 572 2.19 -3.08 1.30
C PRO A 572 1.45 -2.37 2.43
N ALA A 573 1.42 -1.04 2.40
CA ALA A 573 0.72 -0.25 3.40
C ALA A 573 -0.72 -0.75 3.53
N VAL A 574 -1.03 -1.37 4.67
CA VAL A 574 -2.35 -1.93 4.94
C VAL A 574 -3.27 -0.79 5.34
N SER A 575 -4.25 -0.50 4.51
CA SER A 575 -5.24 0.54 4.76
C SER A 575 -6.22 0.19 5.89
N SER A 576 -6.29 -1.08 6.28
CA SER A 576 -7.18 -1.56 7.34
C SER A 576 -6.52 -1.46 8.72
N GLN A 577 -6.98 -0.54 9.56
CA GLN A 577 -6.54 -0.43 10.96
C GLN A 577 -6.70 -1.77 11.73
N GLY A 578 -7.69 -2.58 11.34
CA GLY A 578 -7.95 -3.87 11.96
C GLY A 578 -6.86 -4.93 11.78
N LEU A 579 -5.93 -4.77 10.85
CA LEU A 579 -4.81 -5.70 10.62
C LEU A 579 -3.47 -5.21 11.20
N LEU A 580 -3.41 -3.97 11.70
CA LEU A 580 -2.20 -3.43 12.34
C LEU A 580 -1.68 -4.30 13.49
N PRO A 581 -2.53 -4.87 14.38
CA PRO A 581 -2.04 -5.75 15.44
C PRO A 581 -1.30 -6.98 14.92
N LEU A 582 -1.69 -7.53 13.76
CA LEU A 582 -0.98 -8.65 13.14
C LEU A 582 0.41 -8.25 12.65
N LEU A 583 0.56 -7.07 12.04
CA LEU A 583 1.85 -6.56 11.61
C LEU A 583 2.81 -6.40 12.80
N GLU A 584 2.31 -5.85 13.90
CA GLU A 584 3.11 -5.70 15.13
C GLU A 584 3.46 -7.06 15.74
N LEU A 585 2.53 -8.00 15.77
CA LEU A 585 2.79 -9.37 16.25
C LEU A 585 3.91 -10.05 15.46
N GLY A 586 3.95 -9.88 14.15
CA GLY A 586 5.00 -10.42 13.31
C GLY A 586 6.37 -9.82 13.58
N ARG A 587 6.43 -8.51 13.73
CA ARG A 587 7.67 -7.82 14.10
C ARG A 587 8.19 -8.26 15.47
N ILE A 588 7.30 -8.42 16.42
CA ILE A 588 7.64 -8.92 17.77
C ILE A 588 8.12 -10.38 17.69
N ALA A 589 7.46 -11.22 16.90
CA ALA A 589 7.88 -12.61 16.70
C ALA A 589 9.28 -12.70 16.05
N ALA A 590 9.56 -11.86 15.05
CA ALA A 590 10.89 -11.75 14.45
C ALA A 590 11.94 -11.25 15.46
N ALA A 591 11.60 -10.24 16.26
CA ALA A 591 12.46 -9.71 17.30
C ALA A 591 12.77 -10.75 18.40
N PHE A 592 11.80 -11.61 18.74
CA PHE A 592 12.02 -12.73 19.63
C PHE A 592 13.03 -13.75 19.04
N GLY A 593 12.90 -14.06 17.77
CA GLY A 593 13.90 -14.87 17.04
C GLY A 593 15.29 -14.22 17.04
N ASP A 594 15.35 -12.90 16.83
CA ASP A 594 16.60 -12.15 16.87
C ASP A 594 17.29 -12.21 18.26
N ILE A 595 16.53 -12.18 19.36
CA ILE A 595 17.08 -12.35 20.71
C ILE A 595 17.76 -13.73 20.82
N LEU A 596 17.04 -14.79 20.53
CA LEU A 596 17.54 -16.16 20.69
C LEU A 596 18.71 -16.49 19.76
N LEU A 597 18.79 -15.80 18.62
CA LEU A 597 19.92 -15.89 17.68
C LEU A 597 21.07 -14.93 18.02
N GLY A 598 21.02 -14.21 19.16
CA GLY A 598 22.07 -13.32 19.64
C GLY A 598 22.10 -11.93 18.98
N ARG A 599 21.11 -11.56 18.20
CA ARG A 599 21.00 -10.27 17.49
C ARG A 599 20.25 -9.21 18.34
N LEU A 600 20.72 -8.98 19.58
CA LEU A 600 20.01 -8.19 20.60
C LEU A 600 19.73 -6.74 20.19
N GLU A 601 20.63 -6.11 19.42
CA GLU A 601 20.41 -4.71 18.99
C GLU A 601 19.22 -4.57 18.04
N ARG A 602 19.03 -5.53 17.14
CA ARG A 602 17.86 -5.52 16.23
C ARG A 602 16.56 -5.64 17.03
N ALA A 603 16.52 -6.56 17.99
CA ALA A 603 15.35 -6.73 18.85
C ALA A 603 15.07 -5.47 19.69
N ARG A 604 16.11 -4.75 20.18
CA ARG A 604 15.94 -3.49 20.92
C ARG A 604 15.35 -2.40 20.04
N VAL A 605 15.82 -2.25 18.81
CA VAL A 605 15.32 -1.26 17.88
C VAL A 605 13.82 -1.51 17.59
N GLU A 606 13.43 -2.76 17.35
CA GLU A 606 12.02 -3.11 17.12
C GLU A 606 11.15 -2.86 18.36
N LEU A 607 11.61 -3.21 19.54
CA LEU A 607 10.90 -2.91 20.78
C LEU A 607 10.74 -1.40 21.01
N GLN A 608 11.79 -0.61 20.78
CA GLN A 608 11.74 0.85 20.91
C GLN A 608 10.78 1.47 19.89
N ARG A 609 10.83 1.00 18.65
CA ARG A 609 9.90 1.42 17.60
C ARG A 609 8.44 1.15 18.00
N HIS A 610 8.17 -0.07 18.46
CA HIS A 610 6.83 -0.45 18.89
C HIS A 610 6.31 0.45 20.02
N VAL A 611 7.11 0.65 21.08
CA VAL A 611 6.74 1.50 22.21
C VAL A 611 6.51 2.96 21.79
N ALA A 612 7.28 3.47 20.83
CA ALA A 612 7.13 4.83 20.33
C ALA A 612 5.86 5.05 19.50
N LEU A 613 5.44 4.03 18.74
CA LEU A 613 4.28 4.11 17.84
C LEU A 613 2.96 3.76 18.53
N HIS A 614 2.98 2.94 19.58
CA HIS A 614 1.80 2.39 20.24
C HIS A 614 1.87 2.54 21.78
N PRO A 615 1.75 3.77 22.29
CA PRO A 615 1.90 4.03 23.73
C PRO A 615 0.77 3.48 24.61
N GLU A 616 -0.46 3.37 24.08
CA GLU A 616 -1.66 2.94 24.82
C GLU A 616 -2.58 2.09 23.92
N ASP A 617 -3.39 1.21 24.52
CA ASP A 617 -4.45 0.40 23.92
C ASP A 617 -4.01 -0.65 22.88
N GLN A 618 -3.38 -1.72 23.33
CA GLN A 618 -3.00 -2.84 22.47
C GLN A 618 -3.88 -4.07 22.73
N GLU A 619 -4.12 -4.80 21.65
CA GLU A 619 -4.74 -6.12 21.71
C GLU A 619 -3.94 -7.06 22.64
N GLU A 620 -4.62 -7.96 23.32
CA GLU A 620 -3.99 -8.82 24.36
C GLU A 620 -2.81 -9.64 23.81
N VAL A 621 -2.93 -10.14 22.58
CA VAL A 621 -1.85 -10.91 21.94
C VAL A 621 -0.59 -10.06 21.74
N VAL A 622 -0.75 -8.80 21.35
CA VAL A 622 0.38 -7.87 21.15
C VAL A 622 0.98 -7.49 22.50
N ARG A 623 0.15 -7.12 23.46
CA ARG A 623 0.57 -6.74 24.81
C ARG A 623 1.33 -7.85 25.52
N SER A 624 0.80 -9.08 25.48
CA SER A 624 1.47 -10.23 26.09
C SER A 624 2.78 -10.60 25.38
N SER A 625 2.82 -10.44 24.06
CA SER A 625 4.03 -10.68 23.27
C SER A 625 5.11 -9.62 23.49
N VAL A 626 4.74 -8.34 23.60
CA VAL A 626 5.65 -7.24 23.97
C VAL A 626 6.23 -7.44 25.37
N LEU A 627 5.38 -7.86 26.32
CA LEU A 627 5.82 -8.14 27.66
C LEU A 627 6.83 -9.29 27.68
N ALA A 628 6.54 -10.39 26.97
CA ALA A 628 7.47 -11.50 26.80
C ALA A 628 8.79 -11.01 26.19
N LEU A 629 8.76 -10.20 25.14
CA LEU A 629 9.96 -9.64 24.50
C LEU A 629 10.80 -8.79 25.48
N ARG A 630 10.15 -7.97 26.31
CA ARG A 630 10.84 -7.18 27.36
C ARG A 630 11.52 -8.07 28.38
N VAL A 631 10.87 -9.15 28.80
CA VAL A 631 11.41 -10.13 29.75
C VAL A 631 12.63 -10.81 29.15
N GLU A 632 12.52 -11.28 27.89
CA GLU A 632 13.62 -11.97 27.21
C GLU A 632 14.84 -11.07 27.00
N LEU A 633 14.64 -9.83 26.57
CA LEU A 633 15.73 -8.85 26.44
C LEU A 633 16.42 -8.56 27.77
N ALA A 634 15.60 -8.41 28.83
CA ALA A 634 16.16 -8.18 30.17
C ALA A 634 16.97 -9.37 30.66
N LEU A 635 16.52 -10.61 30.42
CA LEU A 635 17.25 -11.83 30.74
C LEU A 635 18.54 -11.94 29.93
N ALA A 636 18.49 -11.68 28.62
CA ALA A 636 19.68 -11.71 27.77
C ALA A 636 20.74 -10.65 28.17
N ASP A 637 20.28 -9.50 28.65
CA ASP A 637 21.16 -8.47 29.24
C ASP A 637 21.69 -8.81 30.63
N GLY A 638 21.30 -9.95 31.25
CA GLY A 638 21.63 -10.30 32.60
C GLY A 638 20.93 -9.45 33.66
N ARG A 639 19.86 -8.73 33.30
CA ARG A 639 19.09 -7.87 34.21
C ARG A 639 17.88 -8.62 34.79
N ILE A 640 18.18 -9.63 35.59
CA ILE A 640 17.19 -10.59 36.11
C ILE A 640 16.07 -9.89 36.90
N ASP A 641 16.41 -8.92 37.77
CA ASP A 641 15.42 -8.20 38.56
C ASP A 641 14.44 -7.39 37.68
N ARG A 642 14.95 -6.83 36.57
CA ARG A 642 14.12 -6.08 35.63
C ARG A 642 13.16 -7.01 34.90
N ALA A 643 13.61 -8.20 34.54
CA ALA A 643 12.75 -9.23 33.98
C ALA A 643 11.62 -9.61 34.96
N GLY A 644 11.95 -9.79 36.26
CA GLY A 644 10.98 -10.04 37.33
C GLY A 644 9.97 -8.89 37.50
N ALA A 645 10.43 -7.62 37.42
CA ALA A 645 9.54 -6.47 37.50
C ALA A 645 8.54 -6.45 36.33
N TYR A 646 8.98 -6.73 35.09
CA TYR A 646 8.07 -6.83 33.95
C TYR A 646 7.04 -7.96 34.12
N LEU A 647 7.44 -9.12 34.68
CA LEU A 647 6.49 -10.20 34.95
C LEU A 647 5.45 -9.86 36.01
N ALA A 648 5.79 -8.97 36.97
CA ALA A 648 4.84 -8.49 37.97
C ALA A 648 3.79 -7.52 37.36
N GLU A 649 4.07 -6.90 36.25
CA GLU A 649 3.11 -6.07 35.48
C GLU A 649 2.05 -6.93 34.77
N SER A 650 2.28 -8.23 34.58
CA SER A 650 1.35 -9.15 33.93
C SER A 650 0.09 -9.40 34.73
N THR A 651 -1.06 -8.98 34.16
CA THR A 651 -2.37 -9.12 34.82
C THR A 651 -3.09 -10.44 34.50
N ARG A 652 -2.61 -11.22 33.54
CA ARG A 652 -3.24 -12.47 33.07
C ARG A 652 -2.25 -13.65 33.02
N ASP A 653 -2.74 -14.83 33.38
CA ASP A 653 -2.02 -16.09 33.23
C ASP A 653 -2.23 -16.68 31.82
N GLY A 654 -1.49 -16.14 30.85
CA GLY A 654 -1.46 -16.65 29.49
C GLY A 654 -0.30 -17.62 29.25
N ALA A 655 -0.34 -18.34 28.12
CA ALA A 655 0.69 -19.31 27.72
C ALA A 655 2.10 -18.70 27.66
N LEU A 656 2.24 -17.55 27.01
CA LEU A 656 3.52 -16.82 26.90
C LEU A 656 4.01 -16.34 28.27
N SER A 657 3.12 -15.79 29.08
CA SER A 657 3.43 -15.35 30.44
C SER A 657 3.93 -16.51 31.32
N ARG A 658 3.33 -17.71 31.18
CA ARG A 658 3.78 -18.91 31.91
C ARG A 658 5.17 -19.34 31.50
N ALA A 659 5.49 -19.36 30.19
CA ALA A 659 6.83 -19.71 29.69
C ALA A 659 7.88 -18.71 30.16
N SER A 660 7.60 -17.40 30.05
CA SER A 660 8.51 -16.35 30.52
C SER A 660 8.74 -16.40 32.05
N ARG A 661 7.69 -16.69 32.83
CA ARG A 661 7.83 -16.90 34.30
C ARG A 661 8.67 -18.13 34.63
N ALA A 662 8.44 -19.25 33.94
CA ALA A 662 9.22 -20.47 34.12
C ALA A 662 10.69 -20.25 33.76
N ARG A 663 10.95 -19.55 32.67
CA ARG A 663 12.31 -19.21 32.26
C ARG A 663 12.97 -18.28 33.27
N HIS A 664 12.30 -17.22 33.70
CA HIS A 664 12.83 -16.35 34.74
C HIS A 664 13.16 -17.13 36.02
N ALA A 665 12.24 -17.99 36.50
CA ALA A 665 12.48 -18.84 37.70
C ALA A 665 13.71 -19.74 37.49
N PHE A 666 13.89 -20.32 36.31
CA PHE A 666 15.05 -21.15 35.98
C PHE A 666 16.37 -20.36 36.04
N TYR A 667 16.44 -19.21 35.34
CA TYR A 667 17.67 -18.39 35.30
C TYR A 667 18.00 -17.72 36.66
N VAL A 668 16.99 -17.52 37.46
CA VAL A 668 17.12 -17.06 38.82
C VAL A 668 17.68 -18.15 39.76
N GLY A 669 17.63 -19.41 39.35
CA GLY A 669 18.00 -20.56 40.18
C GLY A 669 16.85 -21.05 41.10
N ALA A 670 15.64 -20.53 40.94
CA ALA A 670 14.45 -21.00 41.67
C ALA A 670 13.85 -22.25 41.00
N TYR A 671 14.62 -23.34 40.97
CA TYR A 671 14.29 -24.55 40.22
C TYR A 671 12.98 -25.22 40.65
N ALA A 672 12.66 -25.21 41.96
CA ALA A 672 11.39 -25.74 42.44
C ALA A 672 10.18 -25.00 41.88
N GLU A 673 10.26 -23.67 41.75
CA GLU A 673 9.23 -22.86 41.13
C GLU A 673 9.18 -23.07 39.58
N ALA A 674 10.35 -23.21 38.92
CA ALA A 674 10.41 -23.55 37.51
C ALA A 674 9.72 -24.89 37.22
N LEU A 675 9.97 -25.93 38.05
CA LEU A 675 9.32 -27.25 37.92
C LEU A 675 7.80 -27.14 38.12
N ARG A 676 7.34 -26.39 39.12
CA ARG A 676 5.90 -26.17 39.34
C ARG A 676 5.23 -25.47 38.14
N LEU A 677 5.85 -24.44 37.56
CA LEU A 677 5.34 -23.70 36.43
C LEU A 677 5.33 -24.53 35.14
N THR A 678 6.19 -25.53 35.04
CA THR A 678 6.30 -26.42 33.86
C THR A 678 5.53 -27.73 34.01
N GLU A 679 4.79 -27.92 35.09
CA GLU A 679 3.96 -29.10 35.34
C GLU A 679 2.92 -29.26 34.20
N GLY A 680 2.76 -30.47 33.66
CA GLY A 680 1.85 -30.74 32.53
C GLY A 680 2.34 -30.23 31.17
N ALA A 681 3.61 -29.84 31.02
CA ALA A 681 4.18 -29.30 29.75
C ALA A 681 3.98 -30.23 28.55
N ALA A 682 4.04 -31.56 28.73
CA ALA A 682 3.87 -32.52 27.65
C ALA A 682 2.45 -32.50 27.05
N ALA A 683 1.43 -32.44 27.89
CA ALA A 683 0.03 -32.31 27.42
C ALA A 683 -0.20 -30.96 26.72
N TYR A 684 0.42 -29.92 27.23
CA TYR A 684 0.35 -28.58 26.66
C TYR A 684 1.00 -28.49 25.27
N ALA A 685 2.13 -29.19 25.09
CA ALA A 685 2.86 -29.22 23.83
C ALA A 685 2.08 -29.86 22.67
N GLY A 686 1.14 -30.75 22.95
CA GLY A 686 0.25 -31.33 21.95
C GLY A 686 -0.67 -30.29 21.28
N LEU A 687 -1.09 -29.26 22.03
CA LEU A 687 -1.94 -28.18 21.50
C LEU A 687 -1.16 -26.94 21.06
N ARG A 688 -0.04 -26.68 21.68
CA ARG A 688 0.80 -25.47 21.51
C ARG A 688 2.27 -25.87 21.49
N PRO A 689 2.76 -26.52 20.42
CA PRO A 689 4.12 -27.07 20.35
C PRO A 689 5.22 -26.06 20.71
N ARG A 690 5.12 -24.83 20.22
CA ARG A 690 6.12 -23.78 20.49
C ARG A 690 6.31 -23.54 22.00
N VAL A 691 5.25 -23.22 22.71
CA VAL A 691 5.31 -22.90 24.15
C VAL A 691 5.54 -24.19 24.97
N GLY A 692 4.95 -25.28 24.57
CA GLY A 692 5.13 -26.57 25.21
C GLY A 692 6.58 -27.07 25.19
N LEU A 693 7.28 -26.87 24.05
CA LEU A 693 8.72 -27.15 23.93
C LEU A 693 9.56 -26.31 24.90
N GLU A 694 9.26 -25.01 25.00
CA GLU A 694 9.96 -24.14 25.96
C GLU A 694 9.78 -24.64 27.38
N LEU A 695 8.55 -25.01 27.78
CA LEU A 695 8.25 -25.53 29.11
C LEU A 695 8.93 -26.90 29.38
N LEU A 696 8.92 -27.82 28.39
CA LEU A 696 9.59 -29.12 28.51
C LEU A 696 11.09 -28.98 28.69
N LEU A 697 11.73 -28.11 27.92
CA LEU A 697 13.17 -27.87 27.99
C LEU A 697 13.58 -27.24 29.33
N ILE A 698 12.80 -26.26 29.82
CA ILE A 698 13.01 -25.68 31.15
C ILE A 698 12.82 -26.73 32.23
N HIS A 699 11.78 -27.59 32.11
CA HIS A 699 11.57 -28.68 33.05
C HIS A 699 12.75 -29.65 33.08
N ALA A 700 13.19 -30.12 31.91
CA ALA A 700 14.33 -31.04 31.82
C ALA A 700 15.60 -30.48 32.46
N CYS A 701 15.93 -29.21 32.18
CA CYS A 701 17.11 -28.58 32.76
C CYS A 701 16.96 -28.31 34.27
N ALA A 702 15.77 -27.93 34.75
CA ALA A 702 15.51 -27.73 36.17
C ALA A 702 15.55 -29.05 36.95
N ALA A 703 14.95 -30.13 36.44
CA ALA A 703 15.04 -31.47 36.98
C ALA A 703 16.49 -31.97 37.05
N TRP A 704 17.25 -31.78 35.97
CA TRP A 704 18.69 -32.10 35.95
C TRP A 704 19.46 -31.39 37.08
N ARG A 705 19.22 -30.09 37.24
CA ARG A 705 19.93 -29.27 38.25
C ARG A 705 19.46 -29.56 39.70
N THR A 706 18.30 -30.12 39.90
CA THR A 706 17.80 -30.60 41.20
C THR A 706 18.12 -32.06 41.47
N GLY A 707 18.70 -32.79 40.53
CA GLY A 707 19.17 -34.17 40.67
C GLY A 707 18.15 -35.24 40.24
N ASP A 708 16.98 -34.86 39.71
CA ASP A 708 16.00 -35.79 39.16
C ASP A 708 16.38 -36.08 37.69
N ARG A 709 17.23 -37.09 37.52
CA ARG A 709 17.81 -37.45 36.21
C ARG A 709 16.79 -38.12 35.32
N ASP A 710 15.91 -38.92 35.87
CA ASP A 710 14.93 -39.66 35.07
C ASP A 710 13.90 -38.70 34.47
N ALA A 711 13.36 -37.78 35.24
CA ALA A 711 12.48 -36.73 34.75
C ALA A 711 13.16 -35.84 33.70
N ALA A 712 14.46 -35.51 33.90
CA ALA A 712 15.22 -34.72 32.95
C ALA A 712 15.34 -35.39 31.55
N VAL A 713 15.69 -36.69 31.54
CA VAL A 713 15.83 -37.47 30.31
C VAL A 713 14.48 -37.63 29.63
N ASP A 714 13.42 -37.95 30.34
CA ASP A 714 12.07 -38.14 29.76
C ASP A 714 11.51 -36.85 29.12
N HIS A 715 11.68 -35.72 29.81
CA HIS A 715 11.22 -34.44 29.29
C HIS A 715 12.06 -33.97 28.09
N LEU A 716 13.38 -34.19 28.11
CA LEU A 716 14.23 -33.90 26.95
C LEU A 716 13.89 -34.78 25.76
N ALA A 717 13.70 -36.09 25.99
CA ALA A 717 13.31 -37.01 24.89
C ALA A 717 11.96 -36.60 24.28
N THR A 718 10.99 -36.21 25.10
CA THR A 718 9.71 -35.70 24.64
C THR A 718 9.88 -34.41 23.83
N ALA A 719 10.68 -33.46 24.32
CA ALA A 719 10.94 -32.20 23.63
C ALA A 719 11.64 -32.43 22.26
N VAL A 720 12.64 -33.30 22.21
CA VAL A 720 13.33 -33.63 20.95
C VAL A 720 12.39 -34.35 19.96
N GLY A 721 11.50 -35.21 20.45
CA GLY A 721 10.45 -35.83 19.61
C GLY A 721 9.55 -34.78 18.97
N ILE A 722 9.00 -33.90 19.75
CA ILE A 722 8.11 -32.83 19.25
C ILE A 722 8.88 -31.86 18.33
N GLY A 723 10.10 -31.45 18.72
CA GLY A 723 10.95 -30.58 17.90
C GLY A 723 11.26 -31.15 16.51
N GLY A 724 11.55 -32.45 16.44
CA GLY A 724 11.77 -33.17 15.17
C GLY A 724 10.51 -33.31 14.33
N ASP A 725 9.38 -33.62 14.98
CA ASP A 725 8.10 -33.77 14.29
C ASP A 725 7.52 -32.45 13.77
N THR A 726 7.74 -31.37 14.49
CA THR A 726 7.18 -30.05 14.16
C THR A 726 8.20 -29.12 13.50
N GLU A 727 9.49 -29.45 13.44
CA GLU A 727 10.57 -28.58 12.98
C GLU A 727 10.67 -27.25 13.78
N VAL A 728 10.16 -27.24 15.02
CA VAL A 728 10.24 -26.11 15.93
C VAL A 728 11.54 -26.20 16.72
N LEU A 729 12.55 -25.51 16.27
CA LEU A 729 13.94 -25.63 16.76
C LEU A 729 14.33 -24.48 17.69
N LEU A 730 13.80 -23.29 17.44
CA LEU A 730 14.16 -22.07 18.17
C LEU A 730 14.07 -22.21 19.72
N PRO A 731 13.09 -22.92 20.32
CA PRO A 731 13.01 -23.11 21.77
C PRO A 731 14.23 -23.79 22.40
N PHE A 732 15.00 -24.57 21.64
CA PHE A 732 16.22 -25.21 22.15
C PHE A 732 17.32 -24.22 22.52
N LEU A 733 17.23 -22.97 22.04
CA LEU A 733 18.15 -21.88 22.42
C LEU A 733 17.68 -21.16 23.71
N THR A 734 16.59 -21.57 24.33
CA THR A 734 16.06 -20.92 25.55
C THR A 734 16.69 -21.43 26.84
N VAL A 735 17.45 -22.51 26.81
CA VAL A 735 18.13 -23.13 27.93
C VAL A 735 19.60 -23.39 27.59
N PRO A 736 20.48 -23.56 28.61
CA PRO A 736 21.91 -23.78 28.38
C PRO A 736 22.18 -25.05 27.60
N ARG A 737 22.97 -24.96 26.56
CA ARG A 737 23.41 -26.08 25.74
C ARG A 737 24.13 -27.14 26.60
N ALA A 738 24.95 -26.72 27.54
CA ALA A 738 25.68 -27.61 28.44
C ALA A 738 24.76 -28.50 29.28
N ASP A 739 23.59 -28.00 29.71
CA ASP A 739 22.60 -28.79 30.41
C ASP A 739 21.98 -29.86 29.50
N LEU A 740 21.58 -29.46 28.29
CA LEU A 740 21.01 -30.37 27.30
C LEU A 740 21.97 -31.49 26.92
N GLU A 741 23.25 -31.17 26.73
CA GLU A 741 24.29 -32.14 26.45
C GLU A 741 24.62 -33.06 27.65
N ALA A 742 24.45 -32.56 28.88
CA ALA A 742 24.63 -33.36 30.10
C ALA A 742 23.48 -34.34 30.33
N ILE A 743 22.26 -33.96 29.91
CA ILE A 743 21.07 -34.81 29.99
C ILE A 743 21.06 -35.84 28.87
N ALA A 744 21.45 -35.43 27.65
CA ALA A 744 21.48 -36.31 26.49
C ALA A 744 22.71 -37.25 26.55
N GLU A 745 22.45 -38.53 26.72
CA GLU A 745 23.52 -39.53 26.72
C GLU A 745 24.29 -39.53 25.38
N PRO A 746 25.61 -39.74 25.40
CA PRO A 746 26.41 -39.87 24.18
C PRO A 746 25.88 -40.99 23.29
N GLY A 747 25.63 -40.70 21.99
CA GLY A 747 25.11 -41.66 21.04
C GLY A 747 23.56 -41.84 21.10
N SER A 748 22.88 -41.17 22.01
CA SER A 748 21.39 -41.15 22.00
C SER A 748 20.82 -40.38 20.83
N TRP A 749 19.57 -40.65 20.48
CA TRP A 749 18.87 -39.89 19.48
C TRP A 749 18.77 -38.41 19.86
N ALA A 750 18.55 -38.10 21.13
CA ALA A 750 18.52 -36.72 21.60
C ALA A 750 19.86 -36.00 21.36
N ARG A 751 20.96 -36.67 21.59
CA ARG A 751 22.31 -36.10 21.33
C ARG A 751 22.51 -35.86 19.82
N THR A 752 22.17 -36.84 18.99
CA THR A 752 22.24 -36.70 17.52
C THR A 752 21.41 -35.55 17.00
N PHE A 753 20.17 -35.39 17.51
CA PHE A 753 19.31 -34.28 17.15
C PHE A 753 19.93 -32.92 17.49
N LEU A 754 20.46 -32.79 18.71
CA LEU A 754 21.11 -31.56 19.15
C LEU A 754 22.36 -31.23 18.32
N ASP A 755 23.09 -32.22 17.83
CA ASP A 755 24.30 -32.04 17.03
C ASP A 755 24.01 -31.87 15.54
N THR A 756 22.72 -31.86 15.11
CA THR A 756 22.31 -31.65 13.73
C THR A 756 22.09 -30.14 13.45
N PRO A 757 22.51 -29.59 12.30
CA PRO A 757 22.18 -28.23 11.90
C PRO A 757 20.63 -28.01 11.87
N PRO A 758 20.15 -26.82 12.26
CA PRO A 758 20.88 -25.61 12.63
C PRO A 758 21.23 -25.48 14.13
N LEU A 759 20.95 -26.50 14.96
CA LEU A 759 21.19 -26.50 16.40
C LEU A 759 22.66 -26.74 16.75
N ALA A 760 23.41 -27.43 15.90
CA ALA A 760 24.81 -27.82 16.16
C ALA A 760 25.70 -26.62 16.55
N GLY A 761 26.37 -26.72 17.70
CA GLY A 761 27.29 -25.69 18.21
C GLY A 761 26.58 -24.37 18.63
N ARG A 762 25.27 -24.32 18.67
CA ARG A 762 24.53 -23.14 19.17
C ARG A 762 24.29 -23.26 20.67
N ASP A 763 24.43 -22.15 21.37
CA ASP A 763 24.12 -22.02 22.80
C ASP A 763 23.10 -20.90 23.01
N THR A 764 22.53 -20.84 24.19
CA THR A 764 21.62 -19.77 24.58
C THR A 764 22.35 -18.43 24.69
N VAL A 765 21.63 -17.37 24.41
CA VAL A 765 22.08 -15.99 24.64
C VAL A 765 21.97 -15.58 26.12
N PHE A 766 21.19 -16.31 26.88
CA PHE A 766 20.98 -15.99 28.28
C PHE A 766 22.20 -16.33 29.14
N PRO A 767 22.47 -15.56 30.21
CA PRO A 767 23.57 -15.83 31.10
C PRO A 767 23.40 -17.18 31.81
N GLU A 768 24.50 -17.76 32.27
CA GLU A 768 24.46 -18.95 33.12
C GLU A 768 23.45 -18.76 34.28
N PRO A 769 22.58 -19.74 34.54
CA PRO A 769 21.65 -19.67 35.68
C PRO A 769 22.42 -19.56 37.00
N LEU A 770 21.89 -18.72 37.89
CA LEU A 770 22.49 -18.55 39.21
C LEU A 770 22.46 -19.88 39.93
N ARG A 771 23.62 -20.38 40.38
CA ARG A 771 23.74 -21.56 41.23
C ARG A 771 23.71 -21.11 42.69
N ALA A 772 22.90 -21.75 43.52
CA ALA A 772 23.06 -21.66 44.98
C ALA A 772 24.50 -22.07 45.31
N GLY A 773 25.37 -21.10 45.66
CA GLY A 773 26.79 -21.35 45.93
C GLY A 773 27.81 -20.61 45.07
N GLN A 774 27.41 -19.81 44.12
CA GLN A 774 28.34 -18.97 43.29
C GLN A 774 28.97 -17.81 44.08
N LEU A 775 28.47 -17.47 45.27
CA LEU A 775 29.14 -16.56 46.16
C LEU A 775 30.33 -17.29 46.79
N SER A 776 31.53 -16.66 46.68
CA SER A 776 32.69 -17.19 47.37
C SER A 776 32.45 -17.18 48.90
N ALA A 777 33.20 -18.00 49.64
CA ALA A 777 33.14 -18.00 51.08
C ALA A 777 33.34 -16.61 51.72
N ALA A 778 34.14 -15.75 51.08
CA ALA A 778 34.36 -14.37 51.47
C ALA A 778 33.12 -13.47 51.18
N GLU A 779 32.48 -13.64 50.03
CA GLU A 779 31.27 -12.93 49.63
C GLU A 779 30.08 -13.36 50.51
N LEU A 780 29.97 -14.66 50.85
CA LEU A 780 28.95 -15.16 51.75
C LEU A 780 29.12 -14.60 53.17
N ARG A 781 30.31 -14.47 53.67
CA ARG A 781 30.57 -13.82 54.96
C ARG A 781 30.14 -12.34 54.93
N VAL A 782 30.49 -11.61 53.87
CA VAL A 782 30.10 -10.21 53.72
C VAL A 782 28.56 -10.12 53.61
N LEU A 783 27.89 -11.01 52.89
CA LEU A 783 26.42 -11.02 52.73
C LEU A 783 25.72 -11.28 54.08
N ARG A 784 26.24 -12.18 54.94
CA ARG A 784 25.72 -12.41 56.28
C ARG A 784 25.78 -11.17 57.17
N GLU A 785 26.89 -10.45 57.13
CA GLU A 785 27.06 -9.20 57.88
C GLU A 785 26.22 -8.07 57.32
N LEU A 786 25.86 -8.11 56.05
CA LEU A 786 24.89 -7.15 55.46
C LEU A 786 23.50 -7.31 56.10
N ARG A 787 23.10 -8.47 56.59
CA ARG A 787 21.82 -8.69 57.24
C ARG A 787 21.54 -7.75 58.45
N ASP A 788 22.59 -7.49 59.24
CA ASP A 788 22.44 -6.75 60.48
C ASP A 788 22.38 -5.21 60.31
N GLY A 789 22.27 -4.71 59.11
CA GLY A 789 22.07 -3.27 58.86
C GLY A 789 23.33 -2.42 59.06
N LEU A 790 24.46 -3.01 59.37
CA LEU A 790 25.70 -2.33 59.74
C LEU A 790 26.31 -1.52 58.54
N PRO A 791 26.97 -0.40 58.82
CA PRO A 791 27.78 0.34 57.82
C PRO A 791 28.91 -0.50 57.27
N LEU A 792 29.31 -0.32 56.02
CA LEU A 792 30.35 -1.09 55.33
C LEU A 792 31.72 -1.01 56.05
N ALA A 793 32.02 0.15 56.65
CA ALA A 793 33.22 0.35 57.43
C ALA A 793 33.21 -0.52 58.72
N HIS A 794 32.01 -0.82 59.30
CA HIS A 794 31.86 -1.70 60.44
C HIS A 794 32.06 -3.15 60.04
N ILE A 795 31.46 -3.58 58.98
CA ILE A 795 31.60 -4.90 58.36
C ILE A 795 33.07 -5.18 58.06
N GLY A 796 33.79 -4.19 57.52
CA GLY A 796 35.24 -4.30 57.27
C GLY A 796 36.03 -4.60 58.52
N ARG A 797 35.74 -3.91 59.61
CA ARG A 797 36.39 -4.16 60.91
C ARG A 797 36.11 -5.56 61.48
N GLN A 798 34.85 -6.01 61.37
CA GLN A 798 34.44 -7.35 61.85
C GLN A 798 35.11 -8.48 61.04
N LEU A 799 35.28 -8.31 59.79
CA LEU A 799 35.81 -9.30 58.84
C LEU A 799 37.34 -9.15 58.58
N TYR A 800 38.00 -8.20 59.25
CA TYR A 800 39.40 -7.84 59.02
C TYR A 800 39.73 -7.48 57.57
N LEU A 801 38.81 -6.74 56.92
CA LEU A 801 38.90 -6.25 55.54
C LEU A 801 38.90 -4.73 55.51
N SER A 802 39.57 -4.17 54.52
CA SER A 802 39.41 -2.71 54.22
C SER A 802 38.00 -2.40 53.77
N GLU A 803 37.52 -1.20 54.05
CA GLU A 803 36.19 -0.74 53.57
C GLU A 803 36.08 -0.84 52.05
N SER A 804 37.19 -0.54 51.34
CA SER A 804 37.26 -0.68 49.85
C SER A 804 37.11 -2.11 49.38
N THR A 805 37.65 -3.07 50.13
CA THR A 805 37.49 -4.52 49.88
C THR A 805 36.05 -4.97 50.11
N VAL A 806 35.42 -4.48 51.17
CA VAL A 806 33.99 -4.77 51.44
C VAL A 806 33.12 -4.17 50.35
N LYS A 807 33.36 -2.92 49.94
CA LYS A 807 32.64 -2.31 48.80
C LYS A 807 32.79 -3.16 47.52
N THR A 808 33.93 -3.70 47.28
CA THR A 808 34.19 -4.54 46.10
C THR A 808 33.43 -5.87 46.24
N HIS A 809 33.42 -6.51 47.39
CA HIS A 809 32.63 -7.70 47.63
C HIS A 809 31.11 -7.41 47.52
N VAL A 810 30.61 -6.32 48.06
CA VAL A 810 29.20 -5.92 47.92
C VAL A 810 28.84 -5.70 46.45
N ARG A 811 29.64 -5.01 45.68
CA ARG A 811 29.42 -4.87 44.23
C ARG A 811 29.41 -6.22 43.50
N ARG A 812 30.30 -7.14 43.87
CA ARG A 812 30.36 -8.50 43.28
C ARG A 812 29.15 -9.32 43.72
N ILE A 813 28.72 -9.21 44.99
CA ILE A 813 27.51 -9.85 45.50
C ILE A 813 26.30 -9.34 44.73
N TYR A 814 26.12 -8.02 44.66
CA TYR A 814 25.01 -7.43 43.94
C TYR A 814 24.98 -7.86 42.46
N ARG A 815 26.15 -7.84 41.80
CA ARG A 815 26.25 -8.33 40.41
C ARG A 815 25.92 -9.80 40.29
N LYS A 816 26.39 -10.64 41.22
CA LYS A 816 26.18 -12.11 41.20
C LYS A 816 24.75 -12.47 41.55
N LEU A 817 24.07 -11.69 42.39
CA LEU A 817 22.67 -11.87 42.77
C LEU A 817 21.71 -11.14 41.84
N GLY A 818 22.24 -10.30 40.89
CA GLY A 818 21.41 -9.56 39.97
C GLY A 818 20.59 -8.44 40.60
N VAL A 819 21.09 -7.80 41.67
CA VAL A 819 20.39 -6.81 42.48
C VAL A 819 21.16 -5.50 42.54
N THR A 820 20.48 -4.41 42.90
CA THR A 820 21.07 -3.06 42.95
C THR A 820 21.12 -2.48 44.37
N SER A 821 20.41 -3.06 45.31
CA SER A 821 20.31 -2.58 46.70
C SER A 821 20.58 -3.67 47.72
N ARG A 822 20.90 -3.23 48.94
CA ARG A 822 21.11 -4.09 50.09
C ARG A 822 19.85 -4.88 50.43
N SER A 823 18.70 -4.23 50.43
CA SER A 823 17.40 -4.86 50.70
C SER A 823 17.06 -5.97 49.71
N GLU A 824 17.28 -5.70 48.43
CA GLU A 824 17.12 -6.68 47.32
C GLU A 824 18.11 -7.84 47.48
N ALA A 825 19.37 -7.57 47.80
CA ALA A 825 20.36 -8.60 48.03
C ALA A 825 20.00 -9.54 49.16
N LEU A 826 19.46 -9.03 50.25
CA LEU A 826 19.02 -9.84 51.40
C LEU A 826 17.74 -10.61 51.09
N ALA A 827 16.77 -10.01 50.42
CA ALA A 827 15.55 -10.70 49.95
C ALA A 827 15.94 -11.86 49.01
N ARG A 828 16.82 -11.58 48.06
CA ARG A 828 17.32 -12.56 47.08
C ARG A 828 18.14 -13.67 47.72
N ALA A 829 18.94 -13.35 48.73
CA ALA A 829 19.73 -14.33 49.47
C ALA A 829 18.85 -15.30 50.26
N ARG A 830 17.71 -14.86 50.82
CA ARG A 830 16.71 -15.72 51.49
C ARG A 830 16.01 -16.64 50.48
N GLU A 831 15.57 -16.10 49.30
CA GLU A 831 14.97 -16.89 48.23
C GLU A 831 15.88 -18.01 47.72
N LEU A 832 17.21 -17.76 47.72
CA LEU A 832 18.23 -18.72 47.30
C LEU A 832 18.73 -19.59 48.43
N ALA A 833 18.15 -19.53 49.64
CA ALA A 833 18.60 -20.23 50.84
C ALA A 833 20.10 -20.04 51.17
N LEU A 834 20.66 -18.87 50.85
CA LEU A 834 22.03 -18.48 51.14
C LEU A 834 22.19 -17.87 52.53
N LEU A 835 21.09 -17.49 53.15
CA LEU A 835 20.98 -17.01 54.53
C LEU A 835 19.93 -17.88 55.24
N ASP A 836 20.30 -18.45 56.39
CA ASP A 836 19.37 -19.11 57.30
C ASP A 836 18.34 -18.07 57.82
N GLU A 837 17.10 -18.47 58.14
CA GLU A 837 16.03 -17.61 58.62
C GLU A 837 16.43 -16.73 59.79
#